data_a5a493f2783d3625db47a40983c47208
#
_entry.id   a5a493f2783d3625db47a40983c47208
#
_cell.length_a   1.000
_cell.length_b   1.000
_cell.length_c   1.000
_cell.angle_alpha   90.00
_cell.angle_beta   90.00
_cell.angle_gamma   90.00
#
_symmetry.space_group_name_H-M   'P 1'
#
loop_
_entity.id
_entity.type
_entity.pdbx_description
1 polymer ?
#
loop_
_entity_poly.entity_id
_entity_poly.type
_entity_poly.pdbx_seq_one_letter_code
_entity_poly.pdbx_strand_id
1 'polypeptide(L)'
;MAVLQMQKLCICALKKDRKSLMEFLQAAGVLELTAEAEPDEVFKRTDTLEDRQKFERNAATADRALEVLAAVVPEETSMLAGLAGKPLAKAGAYRETEANAEALLGQAERILNLQKQITEEKTVALRLLAEAESLKPWQKLEIPLAYQETKRCAILAGAVGGGAYTQEEIYASVAKQEPQLEKWELEVVGSDADQTCIAVICLKEDEEKLETALRSIGFARPARPVEEVPAAYAKKLKAQAAEHEGRAAATEEELKQCAPAREDLKLLCDYYRLRAQKYEALGEILQSEKTCMITGFIPKRDAKGLEEKLNSRFELAVESSDVPEDEEAPVLLSNGTFAASAEGVTASFGLPAKGEMDPTGIMAACYVFLFGLMLSDAAYGFIVFLMCFLALKKFPRMEENLRKSLRLFMYCGLSTLFWGVMFGGYFGDAVDIVSRTYFGHTVTIPALWFVPLNDPMKLLVYSMLFGVIHLFLGLGLKGYMLLKDGKVVDFICDVVLWYLLLLGLILMLLPTELFGSIAQMNIVFPPVLNSLAKGMAIVGALGILVMSARDKKNPILRLALGAYDLYNITGWVSDVLSYSRLLALGLATGVIASVINQMGSMVGNNVFGVIVFILVFCFGHLFNLAINLLGAYVHTCRLQYVEFFGKFYEGGGKAFRPFKQITKYVEIKED
;
A
#
# COMPACT_ATOMS: atom_id res chain seq x y z
N MET A 1 6.84 24.38 20.19
CA MET A 1 5.74 23.42 20.01
C MET A 1 5.86 22.88 18.59
N ALA A 2 5.71 21.59 18.40
CA ALA A 2 5.84 20.98 17.06
C ALA A 2 4.62 21.26 16.18
N VAL A 3 3.44 21.50 16.76
CA VAL A 3 2.25 21.94 16.05
C VAL A 3 2.39 23.41 15.70
N LEU A 4 2.39 23.73 14.41
CA LEU A 4 2.45 25.11 13.93
C LEU A 4 1.10 25.82 14.14
N GLN A 5 1.16 27.06 14.60
CA GLN A 5 -0.03 27.90 14.67
C GLN A 5 -0.48 28.26 13.26
N MET A 6 -1.76 28.07 12.98
CA MET A 6 -2.41 28.45 11.73
C MET A 6 -3.08 29.79 11.85
N GLN A 7 -3.16 30.52 10.74
CA GLN A 7 -3.98 31.71 10.56
C GLN A 7 -4.92 31.50 9.40
N LYS A 8 -6.08 32.14 9.48
CA LYS A 8 -7.03 32.22 8.36
C LYS A 8 -6.65 33.45 7.51
N LEU A 9 -6.46 33.21 6.24
CA LEU A 9 -6.11 34.23 5.26
C LEU A 9 -7.29 34.44 4.32
N CYS A 10 -7.68 35.70 4.15
CA CYS A 10 -8.67 36.13 3.18
C CYS A 10 -8.00 37.05 2.16
N ILE A 11 -8.00 36.68 0.90
CA ILE A 11 -7.42 37.45 -0.21
C ILE A 11 -8.55 37.94 -1.12
N CYS A 12 -8.71 39.23 -1.23
CA CYS A 12 -9.62 39.88 -2.15
C CYS A 12 -8.83 40.50 -3.32
N ALA A 13 -8.99 39.94 -4.52
CA ALA A 13 -8.25 40.37 -5.71
C ALA A 13 -9.18 40.69 -6.87
N LEU A 14 -8.64 41.36 -7.92
CA LEU A 14 -9.38 41.62 -9.13
C LEU A 14 -9.64 40.36 -9.94
N LYS A 15 -10.84 40.17 -10.46
CA LYS A 15 -11.25 39.00 -11.25
C LYS A 15 -10.36 38.76 -12.48
N LYS A 16 -9.81 39.82 -13.08
CA LYS A 16 -8.88 39.73 -14.23
C LYS A 16 -7.61 38.91 -13.87
N ASP A 17 -7.12 39.02 -12.63
CA ASP A 17 -5.85 38.45 -12.17
C ASP A 17 -6.02 37.08 -11.54
N ARG A 18 -7.27 36.56 -11.41
CA ARG A 18 -7.59 35.34 -10.69
C ARG A 18 -6.80 34.11 -11.14
N LYS A 19 -6.58 33.93 -12.47
CA LYS A 19 -5.85 32.75 -13.00
C LYS A 19 -4.37 32.80 -12.66
N SER A 20 -3.75 33.99 -12.82
CA SER A 20 -2.33 34.19 -12.48
C SER A 20 -2.10 34.14 -10.96
N LEU A 21 -3.07 34.63 -10.18
CA LEU A 21 -3.03 34.53 -8.72
C LEU A 21 -3.09 33.08 -8.25
N MET A 22 -3.99 32.27 -8.84
CA MET A 22 -4.07 30.83 -8.51
C MET A 22 -2.81 30.08 -8.93
N GLU A 23 -2.20 30.41 -10.07
CA GLU A 23 -0.92 29.82 -10.47
C GLU A 23 0.20 30.17 -9.48
N PHE A 24 0.24 31.42 -9.04
CA PHE A 24 1.19 31.89 -8.04
C PHE A 24 0.99 31.18 -6.69
N LEU A 25 -0.26 31.05 -6.21
CA LEU A 25 -0.56 30.35 -4.96
C LEU A 25 -0.25 28.86 -5.04
N GLN A 26 -0.52 28.23 -6.20
CA GLN A 26 -0.19 26.82 -6.45
C GLN A 26 1.33 26.59 -6.48
N ALA A 27 2.09 27.52 -7.04
CA ALA A 27 3.54 27.47 -7.04
C ALA A 27 4.12 27.71 -5.63
N ALA A 28 3.56 28.69 -4.89
CA ALA A 28 3.98 28.96 -3.52
C ALA A 28 3.72 27.77 -2.56
N GLY A 29 2.62 27.03 -2.74
CA GLY A 29 2.33 25.79 -2.02
C GLY A 29 2.22 25.90 -0.50
N VAL A 30 1.83 27.05 0.02
CA VAL A 30 1.79 27.36 1.47
C VAL A 30 0.39 27.65 2.02
N LEU A 31 -0.63 27.73 1.15
CA LEU A 31 -2.01 28.02 1.49
C LEU A 31 -2.90 26.79 1.24
N GLU A 32 -3.66 26.34 2.22
CA GLU A 32 -4.76 25.39 2.04
C GLU A 32 -6.05 26.16 1.79
N LEU A 33 -6.67 25.95 0.63
CA LEU A 33 -7.92 26.59 0.27
C LEU A 33 -9.09 26.01 1.05
N THR A 34 -10.02 26.86 1.49
CA THR A 34 -11.25 26.45 2.17
C THR A 34 -12.47 26.97 1.42
N ALA A 35 -13.46 26.10 1.27
CA ALA A 35 -14.74 26.43 0.64
C ALA A 35 -15.81 26.84 1.66
N GLU A 36 -15.42 27.21 2.90
CA GLU A 36 -16.34 27.46 4.01
C GLU A 36 -17.17 28.76 3.88
N ALA A 37 -16.72 29.71 3.06
CA ALA A 37 -17.51 30.91 2.82
C ALA A 37 -18.76 30.56 1.99
N GLU A 38 -19.94 30.79 2.57
CA GLU A 38 -21.22 30.58 1.86
C GLU A 38 -21.40 31.60 0.76
N PRO A 39 -21.90 31.19 -0.42
CA PRO A 39 -22.27 32.11 -1.49
C PRO A 39 -23.39 33.04 -1.01
N ASP A 40 -23.27 34.31 -1.36
CA ASP A 40 -24.29 35.33 -1.12
C ASP A 40 -24.86 35.88 -2.45
N GLU A 41 -25.68 36.94 -2.37
CA GLU A 41 -26.24 37.57 -3.59
C GLU A 41 -25.17 38.19 -4.52
N VAL A 42 -24.02 38.61 -3.97
CA VAL A 42 -22.93 39.32 -4.66
C VAL A 42 -21.82 38.35 -5.06
N PHE A 43 -21.45 37.43 -4.16
CA PHE A 43 -20.36 36.48 -4.37
C PHE A 43 -20.90 35.06 -4.66
N LYS A 44 -20.62 34.57 -5.87
CA LYS A 44 -21.06 33.27 -6.35
C LYS A 44 -19.89 32.39 -6.73
N ARG A 45 -20.05 31.08 -6.64
CA ARG A 45 -19.07 30.13 -7.19
C ARG A 45 -19.25 30.03 -8.70
N THR A 46 -18.15 29.89 -9.41
CA THR A 46 -18.17 29.69 -10.88
C THR A 46 -18.18 28.19 -11.16
N ASP A 47 -19.06 27.78 -12.05
CA ASP A 47 -19.03 26.41 -12.55
C ASP A 47 -17.81 26.23 -13.47
N THR A 48 -16.90 25.37 -13.05
CA THR A 48 -15.68 25.01 -13.76
C THR A 48 -15.64 23.52 -14.12
N LEU A 49 -16.77 22.83 -13.96
CA LEU A 49 -16.83 21.36 -14.08
C LEU A 49 -16.47 20.88 -15.49
N GLU A 50 -16.95 21.55 -16.53
CA GLU A 50 -16.65 21.18 -17.92
C GLU A 50 -15.15 21.31 -18.25
N ASP A 51 -14.55 22.45 -17.87
CA ASP A 51 -13.12 22.69 -18.10
C ASP A 51 -12.27 21.68 -17.31
N ARG A 52 -12.61 21.46 -16.04
CA ARG A 52 -11.94 20.45 -15.19
C ARG A 52 -12.01 19.07 -15.84
N GLN A 53 -13.20 18.59 -16.22
CA GLN A 53 -13.39 17.28 -16.86
C GLN A 53 -12.67 17.18 -18.21
N LYS A 54 -12.55 18.27 -18.96
CA LYS A 54 -11.77 18.31 -20.20
C LYS A 54 -10.29 18.04 -19.91
N PHE A 55 -9.71 18.73 -18.91
CA PHE A 55 -8.30 18.54 -18.55
C PHE A 55 -8.04 17.14 -17.93
N GLU A 56 -8.95 16.64 -17.12
CA GLU A 56 -8.87 15.28 -16.57
C GLU A 56 -8.91 14.21 -17.68
N ARG A 57 -9.78 14.38 -18.70
CA ARG A 57 -9.84 13.49 -19.86
C ARG A 57 -8.56 13.53 -20.68
N ASN A 58 -8.01 14.72 -20.92
CA ASN A 58 -6.77 14.88 -21.67
C ASN A 58 -5.58 14.25 -20.91
N ALA A 59 -5.52 14.44 -19.58
CA ALA A 59 -4.52 13.78 -18.74
C ALA A 59 -4.65 12.24 -18.79
N ALA A 60 -5.88 11.73 -18.74
CA ALA A 60 -6.14 10.28 -18.83
C ALA A 60 -5.79 9.73 -20.21
N THR A 61 -5.96 10.50 -21.28
CA THR A 61 -5.55 10.12 -22.64
C THR A 61 -4.02 9.99 -22.74
N ALA A 62 -3.29 10.97 -22.18
CA ALA A 62 -1.82 10.91 -22.12
C ALA A 62 -1.33 9.74 -21.24
N ASP A 63 -1.96 9.49 -20.08
CA ASP A 63 -1.64 8.36 -19.22
C ASP A 63 -1.81 7.01 -19.94
N ARG A 64 -2.94 6.80 -20.62
CA ARG A 64 -3.19 5.57 -21.39
C ARG A 64 -2.18 5.39 -22.52
N ALA A 65 -1.81 6.47 -23.21
CA ALA A 65 -0.79 6.40 -24.26
C ALA A 65 0.58 5.99 -23.68
N LEU A 66 0.94 6.48 -22.49
CA LEU A 66 2.14 6.06 -21.76
C LEU A 66 2.10 4.59 -21.34
N GLU A 67 0.95 4.09 -20.87
CA GLU A 67 0.76 2.68 -20.54
C GLU A 67 0.94 1.78 -21.76
N VAL A 68 0.39 2.17 -22.91
CA VAL A 68 0.58 1.46 -24.18
C VAL A 68 2.05 1.43 -24.58
N LEU A 69 2.74 2.56 -24.53
CA LEU A 69 4.18 2.64 -24.83
C LEU A 69 5.02 1.79 -23.86
N ALA A 70 4.65 1.77 -22.57
CA ALA A 70 5.34 0.96 -21.57
C ALA A 70 5.17 -0.55 -21.82
N ALA A 71 4.01 -0.98 -22.33
CA ALA A 71 3.74 -2.37 -22.66
C ALA A 71 4.52 -2.84 -23.91
N VAL A 72 4.68 -1.97 -24.92
CA VAL A 72 5.34 -2.32 -26.20
C VAL A 72 6.84 -2.09 -26.15
N VAL A 73 7.29 -1.03 -25.50
CA VAL A 73 8.70 -0.68 -25.30
C VAL A 73 8.92 -0.46 -23.79
N PRO A 74 9.19 -1.53 -23.02
CA PRO A 74 9.47 -1.40 -21.60
C PRO A 74 10.67 -0.48 -21.37
N GLU A 75 10.58 0.41 -20.37
CA GLU A 75 11.75 1.14 -19.90
C GLU A 75 12.69 0.19 -19.17
N GLU A 76 13.98 0.29 -19.40
CA GLU A 76 14.99 -0.37 -18.57
C GLU A 76 15.03 0.31 -17.19
N THR A 77 14.00 0.06 -16.39
CA THR A 77 13.95 0.58 -15.03
C THR A 77 14.73 -0.35 -14.11
N SER A 78 15.76 0.17 -13.45
CA SER A 78 16.40 -0.53 -12.33
C SER A 78 15.32 -0.88 -11.28
N MET A 79 15.44 -2.06 -10.65
CA MET A 79 14.56 -2.43 -9.50
C MET A 79 14.50 -1.35 -8.41
N LEU A 80 15.50 -0.46 -8.39
CA LEU A 80 15.61 0.65 -7.43
C LEU A 80 15.15 2.00 -8.01
N ALA A 81 14.57 2.03 -9.22
CA ALA A 81 14.12 3.29 -9.84
C ALA A 81 13.06 4.02 -9.00
N GLY A 82 12.17 3.26 -8.32
CA GLY A 82 11.18 3.82 -7.40
C GLY A 82 11.79 4.57 -6.20
N LEU A 83 13.06 4.32 -5.87
CA LEU A 83 13.78 5.04 -4.81
C LEU A 83 14.45 6.32 -5.32
N ALA A 84 14.62 6.47 -6.64
CA ALA A 84 15.37 7.59 -7.21
C ALA A 84 14.61 8.93 -7.15
N GLY A 85 13.30 8.88 -6.90
CA GLY A 85 12.41 10.05 -6.98
C GLY A 85 12.07 10.44 -8.42
N LYS A 86 11.27 11.49 -8.58
CA LYS A 86 10.85 11.96 -9.89
C LYS A 86 12.00 12.68 -10.61
N PRO A 87 12.14 12.54 -11.93
CA PRO A 87 13.08 13.33 -12.71
C PRO A 87 12.73 14.82 -12.65
N LEU A 88 13.76 15.68 -12.65
CA LEU A 88 13.57 17.12 -12.65
C LEU A 88 13.32 17.62 -14.06
N ALA A 89 12.20 18.28 -14.28
CA ALA A 89 11.94 19.04 -15.49
C ALA A 89 12.32 20.51 -15.29
N LYS A 90 12.97 21.10 -16.29
CA LYS A 90 13.25 22.55 -16.30
C LYS A 90 11.96 23.31 -16.58
N ALA A 91 11.78 24.49 -15.98
CA ALA A 91 10.63 25.34 -16.22
C ALA A 91 10.46 25.70 -17.71
N GLY A 92 11.55 25.78 -18.47
CA GLY A 92 11.52 25.97 -19.94
C GLY A 92 10.82 24.84 -20.68
N ALA A 93 11.12 23.57 -20.35
CA ALA A 93 10.48 22.40 -20.98
C ALA A 93 8.97 22.34 -20.68
N TYR A 94 8.57 22.72 -19.46
CA TYR A 94 7.15 22.83 -19.12
C TYR A 94 6.40 23.89 -19.94
N ARG A 95 7.02 25.07 -20.18
CA ARG A 95 6.44 26.12 -21.04
C ARG A 95 6.36 25.68 -22.51
N GLU A 96 7.36 24.96 -23.00
CA GLU A 96 7.32 24.37 -24.35
C GLU A 96 6.20 23.35 -24.49
N THR A 97 5.99 22.52 -23.49
CA THR A 97 4.87 21.58 -23.43
C THR A 97 3.53 22.31 -23.43
N GLU A 98 3.40 23.43 -22.70
CA GLU A 98 2.20 24.27 -22.72
C GLU A 98 1.90 24.82 -24.13
N ALA A 99 2.93 25.29 -24.82
CA ALA A 99 2.78 25.83 -26.18
C ALA A 99 2.39 24.73 -27.21
N ASN A 100 2.85 23.50 -27.01
CA ASN A 100 2.66 22.38 -27.93
C ASN A 100 1.61 21.37 -27.44
N ALA A 101 0.82 21.68 -26.41
CA ALA A 101 -0.06 20.75 -25.73
C ALA A 101 -1.08 20.06 -26.65
N GLU A 102 -1.64 20.76 -27.63
CA GLU A 102 -2.59 20.19 -28.59
C GLU A 102 -1.90 19.21 -29.55
N ALA A 103 -0.70 19.53 -30.04
CA ALA A 103 0.05 18.65 -30.91
C ALA A 103 0.48 17.34 -30.19
N LEU A 104 0.93 17.47 -28.93
CA LEU A 104 1.29 16.32 -28.09
C LEU A 104 0.06 15.46 -27.73
N LEU A 105 -1.10 16.08 -27.52
CA LEU A 105 -2.35 15.34 -27.31
C LEU A 105 -2.73 14.55 -28.56
N GLY A 106 -2.58 15.15 -29.74
CA GLY A 106 -2.78 14.44 -31.01
C GLY A 106 -1.82 13.25 -31.19
N GLN A 107 -0.59 13.34 -30.70
CA GLN A 107 0.35 12.20 -30.66
C GLN A 107 -0.14 11.10 -29.69
N ALA A 108 -0.64 11.47 -28.51
CA ALA A 108 -1.21 10.51 -27.58
C ALA A 108 -2.41 9.76 -28.20
N GLU A 109 -3.31 10.48 -28.84
CA GLU A 109 -4.46 9.89 -29.55
C GLU A 109 -4.02 8.99 -30.70
N ARG A 110 -2.98 9.37 -31.45
CA ARG A 110 -2.39 8.51 -32.50
C ARG A 110 -1.88 7.19 -31.92
N ILE A 111 -1.16 7.20 -30.80
CA ILE A 111 -0.68 6.00 -30.11
C ILE A 111 -1.84 5.07 -29.73
N LEU A 112 -2.91 5.64 -29.16
CA LEU A 112 -4.10 4.86 -28.78
C LEU A 112 -4.82 4.28 -30.02
N ASN A 113 -4.87 5.02 -31.14
CA ASN A 113 -5.45 4.54 -32.38
C ASN A 113 -4.62 3.40 -32.99
N LEU A 114 -3.28 3.51 -32.99
CA LEU A 114 -2.40 2.43 -33.43
C LEU A 114 -2.61 1.16 -32.58
N GLN A 115 -2.69 1.29 -31.25
CA GLN A 115 -2.98 0.16 -30.36
C GLN A 115 -4.34 -0.47 -30.65
N LYS A 116 -5.36 0.34 -30.93
CA LYS A 116 -6.68 -0.15 -31.31
C LYS A 116 -6.62 -0.94 -32.61
N GLN A 117 -5.94 -0.43 -33.65
CA GLN A 117 -5.72 -1.12 -34.90
C GLN A 117 -5.01 -2.46 -34.73
N ILE A 118 -3.93 -2.50 -33.93
CA ILE A 118 -3.22 -3.75 -33.61
C ILE A 118 -4.17 -4.77 -32.99
N THR A 119 -5.02 -4.33 -32.06
CA THR A 119 -5.97 -5.22 -31.38
C THR A 119 -7.05 -5.74 -32.33
N GLU A 120 -7.55 -4.89 -33.21
CA GLU A 120 -8.54 -5.24 -34.25
C GLU A 120 -7.95 -6.25 -35.22
N GLU A 121 -6.76 -6.00 -35.77
CA GLU A 121 -6.07 -6.90 -36.71
C GLU A 121 -5.76 -8.27 -36.06
N LYS A 122 -5.23 -8.29 -34.84
CA LYS A 122 -4.98 -9.53 -34.09
C LYS A 122 -6.28 -10.30 -33.81
N THR A 123 -7.37 -9.62 -33.53
CA THR A 123 -8.68 -10.25 -33.27
C THR A 123 -9.22 -10.90 -34.55
N VAL A 124 -9.09 -10.22 -35.71
CA VAL A 124 -9.49 -10.79 -37.00
C VAL A 124 -8.63 -12.01 -37.33
N ALA A 125 -7.31 -11.92 -37.17
CA ALA A 125 -6.40 -13.03 -37.41
C ALA A 125 -6.75 -14.26 -36.56
N LEU A 126 -6.98 -14.07 -35.26
CA LEU A 126 -7.38 -15.16 -34.36
C LEU A 126 -8.71 -15.80 -34.77
N ARG A 127 -9.68 -14.99 -35.21
CA ARG A 127 -10.97 -15.50 -35.68
C ARG A 127 -10.80 -16.35 -36.94
N LEU A 128 -9.98 -15.88 -37.90
CA LEU A 128 -9.69 -16.64 -39.14
C LEU A 128 -8.94 -17.93 -38.82
N LEU A 129 -8.00 -17.92 -37.89
CA LEU A 129 -7.28 -19.11 -37.44
C LEU A 129 -8.21 -20.12 -36.76
N ALA A 130 -9.11 -19.64 -35.90
CA ALA A 130 -10.11 -20.50 -35.24
C ALA A 130 -11.07 -21.14 -36.29
N GLU A 131 -11.48 -20.37 -37.31
CA GLU A 131 -12.29 -20.89 -38.42
C GLU A 131 -11.50 -21.93 -39.24
N ALA A 132 -10.24 -21.66 -39.53
CA ALA A 132 -9.36 -22.62 -40.22
C ALA A 132 -9.13 -23.91 -39.43
N GLU A 133 -9.00 -23.80 -38.10
CA GLU A 133 -8.83 -24.97 -37.21
C GLU A 133 -10.12 -25.81 -37.11
N SER A 134 -11.30 -25.18 -37.15
CA SER A 134 -12.59 -25.88 -37.18
C SER A 134 -12.78 -26.74 -38.44
N LEU A 135 -12.04 -26.41 -39.51
CA LEU A 135 -12.06 -27.20 -40.78
C LEU A 135 -11.03 -28.34 -40.78
N LYS A 136 -10.20 -28.47 -39.74
CA LYS A 136 -9.16 -29.52 -39.69
C LYS A 136 -9.68 -30.94 -39.81
N PRO A 137 -10.80 -31.37 -39.22
CA PRO A 137 -11.37 -32.71 -39.42
C PRO A 137 -11.84 -32.96 -40.83
N TRP A 138 -12.14 -31.87 -41.61
CA TRP A 138 -12.66 -31.93 -42.96
C TRP A 138 -11.59 -31.87 -44.05
N GLN A 139 -10.30 -31.77 -43.69
CA GLN A 139 -9.20 -31.53 -44.65
C GLN A 139 -9.05 -32.63 -45.70
N LYS A 140 -9.49 -33.87 -45.41
CA LYS A 140 -9.44 -34.98 -46.35
C LYS A 140 -10.59 -34.99 -47.37
N LEU A 141 -11.62 -34.15 -47.16
CA LEU A 141 -12.77 -34.07 -48.03
C LEU A 141 -12.40 -33.30 -49.32
N GLU A 142 -12.51 -33.92 -50.48
CA GLU A 142 -12.17 -33.34 -51.78
C GLU A 142 -13.33 -32.55 -52.40
N ILE A 143 -14.51 -32.57 -51.79
CA ILE A 143 -15.71 -31.85 -52.26
C ILE A 143 -16.05 -30.70 -51.30
N PRO A 144 -16.70 -29.63 -51.81
CA PRO A 144 -17.20 -28.56 -50.95
C PRO A 144 -18.24 -29.07 -49.96
N LEU A 145 -18.20 -28.56 -48.71
CA LEU A 145 -19.21 -28.89 -47.68
C LEU A 145 -20.62 -28.39 -48.04
N ALA A 146 -20.73 -27.39 -48.87
CA ALA A 146 -22.00 -26.87 -49.37
C ALA A 146 -22.62 -27.73 -50.47
N TYR A 147 -21.86 -28.73 -51.01
CA TYR A 147 -22.32 -29.59 -52.08
C TYR A 147 -23.26 -30.64 -51.51
N GLN A 148 -24.56 -30.50 -51.80
CA GLN A 148 -25.62 -31.32 -51.19
C GLN A 148 -26.21 -32.38 -52.10
N GLU A 149 -26.15 -32.19 -53.43
CA GLU A 149 -26.83 -33.11 -54.32
C GLU A 149 -26.25 -33.20 -55.72
N THR A 150 -26.43 -34.35 -56.33
CA THR A 150 -26.27 -34.60 -57.79
C THR A 150 -27.64 -34.79 -58.41
N LYS A 151 -27.68 -35.13 -59.69
CA LYS A 151 -28.97 -35.44 -60.40
C LYS A 151 -29.79 -36.55 -59.75
N ARG A 152 -29.16 -37.57 -59.14
CA ARG A 152 -29.83 -38.75 -58.54
C ARG A 152 -29.46 -39.07 -57.09
N CYS A 153 -28.35 -38.52 -56.59
CA CYS A 153 -27.85 -38.84 -55.30
C CYS A 153 -27.84 -37.54 -54.40
N ALA A 154 -28.13 -37.68 -53.13
CA ALA A 154 -27.93 -36.68 -52.10
C ALA A 154 -26.60 -36.94 -51.36
N ILE A 155 -25.92 -35.88 -50.97
CA ILE A 155 -24.69 -35.95 -50.20
C ILE A 155 -24.95 -35.26 -48.83
N LEU A 156 -24.77 -36.03 -47.76
CA LEU A 156 -24.92 -35.57 -46.38
C LEU A 156 -23.53 -35.47 -45.75
N ALA A 157 -23.00 -34.26 -45.61
CA ALA A 157 -21.78 -34.02 -44.86
C ALA A 157 -22.14 -33.45 -43.47
N GLY A 158 -21.61 -34.03 -42.41
CA GLY A 158 -21.87 -33.57 -41.04
C GLY A 158 -21.01 -34.28 -40.02
N ALA A 159 -21.15 -33.86 -38.76
CA ALA A 159 -20.41 -34.44 -37.65
C ALA A 159 -21.35 -35.23 -36.72
N VAL A 160 -20.90 -36.37 -36.26
CA VAL A 160 -21.55 -37.18 -35.22
C VAL A 160 -20.85 -36.86 -33.88
N GLY A 161 -21.59 -36.30 -32.93
CA GLY A 161 -21.06 -35.97 -31.59
C GLY A 161 -21.03 -37.21 -30.69
N GLY A 162 -20.16 -37.19 -29.66
CA GLY A 162 -20.09 -38.22 -28.65
C GLY A 162 -18.86 -39.12 -28.69
N GLY A 163 -17.86 -38.79 -29.51
CA GLY A 163 -16.57 -39.47 -29.58
C GLY A 163 -16.15 -39.91 -30.96
N ALA A 164 -15.10 -40.71 -31.03
CA ALA A 164 -14.59 -41.27 -32.29
C ALA A 164 -15.37 -42.55 -32.63
N TYR A 165 -16.24 -42.46 -33.61
CA TYR A 165 -16.97 -43.62 -34.17
C TYR A 165 -16.21 -44.21 -35.34
N THR A 166 -16.19 -45.54 -35.39
CA THR A 166 -15.70 -46.26 -36.57
C THR A 166 -16.80 -46.35 -37.65
N GLN A 167 -16.40 -46.54 -38.89
CA GLN A 167 -17.32 -46.68 -40.00
C GLN A 167 -18.32 -47.84 -39.74
N GLU A 168 -17.87 -48.95 -39.19
CA GLU A 168 -18.67 -50.12 -38.86
C GLU A 168 -19.72 -49.85 -37.77
N GLU A 169 -19.38 -49.04 -36.73
CA GLU A 169 -20.31 -48.66 -35.66
C GLU A 169 -21.46 -47.77 -36.19
N ILE A 170 -21.15 -46.87 -37.09
CA ILE A 170 -22.17 -46.00 -37.72
C ILE A 170 -23.10 -46.85 -38.62
N TYR A 171 -22.54 -47.76 -39.46
CA TYR A 171 -23.33 -48.69 -40.26
C TYR A 171 -24.25 -49.54 -39.37
N ALA A 172 -23.73 -50.14 -38.30
CA ALA A 172 -24.50 -50.97 -37.37
C ALA A 172 -25.63 -50.18 -36.69
N SER A 173 -25.39 -48.92 -36.37
CA SER A 173 -26.37 -48.06 -35.71
C SER A 173 -27.50 -47.65 -36.70
N VAL A 174 -27.18 -47.30 -37.91
CA VAL A 174 -28.18 -46.97 -38.94
C VAL A 174 -28.98 -48.20 -39.33
N ALA A 175 -28.34 -49.40 -39.51
CA ALA A 175 -29.03 -50.67 -39.85
C ALA A 175 -30.00 -51.15 -38.77
N LYS A 176 -29.78 -50.79 -37.52
CA LYS A 176 -30.74 -51.07 -36.42
C LYS A 176 -32.01 -50.25 -36.50
N GLN A 177 -31.95 -49.05 -37.06
CA GLN A 177 -33.10 -48.14 -37.13
C GLN A 177 -33.88 -48.28 -38.42
N GLU A 178 -33.18 -48.39 -39.55
CA GLU A 178 -33.78 -48.51 -40.86
C GLU A 178 -33.18 -49.71 -41.65
N PRO A 179 -33.62 -50.96 -41.42
CA PRO A 179 -33.06 -52.13 -42.02
C PRO A 179 -33.24 -52.23 -43.55
N GLN A 180 -34.10 -51.36 -44.13
CA GLN A 180 -34.44 -51.38 -45.57
C GLN A 180 -33.53 -50.49 -46.41
N LEU A 181 -32.60 -49.72 -45.78
CA LEU A 181 -31.65 -48.84 -46.48
C LEU A 181 -30.42 -49.64 -46.93
N GLU A 182 -30.41 -50.05 -48.22
CA GLU A 182 -29.33 -50.87 -48.83
C GLU A 182 -28.37 -50.04 -49.71
N LYS A 183 -28.76 -48.85 -50.19
CA LYS A 183 -28.04 -48.12 -51.25
C LYS A 183 -27.48 -46.78 -50.70
N TRP A 184 -26.52 -46.84 -49.79
CA TRP A 184 -25.80 -45.71 -49.28
C TRP A 184 -24.36 -46.09 -48.95
N GLU A 185 -23.48 -45.12 -48.99
CA GLU A 185 -22.07 -45.30 -48.70
C GLU A 185 -21.60 -44.20 -47.77
N LEU A 186 -20.77 -44.57 -46.78
CA LEU A 186 -20.26 -43.69 -45.75
C LEU A 186 -18.74 -43.64 -45.83
N GLU A 187 -18.19 -42.45 -45.77
CA GLU A 187 -16.78 -42.21 -45.60
C GLU A 187 -16.55 -41.40 -44.29
N VAL A 188 -15.67 -41.91 -43.46
CA VAL A 188 -15.20 -41.16 -42.28
C VAL A 188 -14.07 -40.24 -42.74
N VAL A 189 -14.36 -38.96 -42.85
CA VAL A 189 -13.43 -37.92 -43.31
C VAL A 189 -12.36 -37.62 -42.27
N GLY A 190 -12.75 -37.58 -41.00
CA GLY A 190 -11.83 -37.36 -39.89
C GLY A 190 -12.55 -37.55 -38.57
N SER A 191 -11.79 -37.92 -37.51
CA SER A 191 -12.33 -38.03 -36.17
C SER A 191 -11.45 -37.25 -35.20
N ASP A 192 -12.07 -36.63 -34.22
CA ASP A 192 -11.44 -35.96 -33.08
C ASP A 192 -12.00 -36.57 -31.79
N ALA A 193 -11.46 -36.18 -30.63
CA ALA A 193 -11.89 -36.71 -29.34
C ALA A 193 -13.40 -36.50 -29.07
N ASP A 194 -13.98 -35.43 -29.61
CA ASP A 194 -15.35 -35.01 -29.33
C ASP A 194 -16.35 -35.32 -30.44
N GLN A 195 -15.90 -35.52 -31.68
CA GLN A 195 -16.77 -35.72 -32.85
C GLN A 195 -16.10 -36.50 -34.01
N THR A 196 -16.91 -37.20 -34.78
CA THR A 196 -16.51 -37.85 -36.00
C THR A 196 -17.17 -37.19 -37.22
N CYS A 197 -16.37 -36.65 -38.10
CA CYS A 197 -16.84 -36.04 -39.36
C CYS A 197 -17.04 -37.10 -40.44
N ILE A 198 -18.22 -37.13 -41.00
CA ILE A 198 -18.65 -38.13 -42.03
C ILE A 198 -19.19 -37.47 -43.29
N ALA A 199 -18.95 -38.08 -44.37
CA ALA A 199 -19.60 -37.79 -45.66
C ALA A 199 -20.37 -39.05 -46.11
N VAL A 200 -21.65 -38.87 -46.41
CA VAL A 200 -22.54 -39.95 -46.75
C VAL A 200 -23.19 -39.66 -48.10
N ILE A 201 -23.22 -40.65 -48.98
CA ILE A 201 -23.88 -40.57 -50.31
C ILE A 201 -25.04 -41.53 -50.30
N CYS A 202 -26.23 -41.08 -50.65
CA CYS A 202 -27.44 -41.88 -50.77
C CYS A 202 -28.29 -41.46 -51.95
N LEU A 203 -29.29 -42.29 -52.32
CA LEU A 203 -30.30 -41.91 -53.33
C LEU A 203 -31.21 -40.80 -52.75
N LYS A 204 -31.68 -39.86 -53.56
CA LYS A 204 -32.58 -38.79 -53.14
C LYS A 204 -33.87 -39.26 -52.48
N GLU A 205 -34.36 -40.45 -52.90
CA GLU A 205 -35.56 -41.08 -52.36
C GLU A 205 -35.38 -41.51 -50.89
N ASP A 206 -34.15 -41.76 -50.45
CA ASP A 206 -33.79 -42.27 -49.16
C ASP A 206 -33.17 -41.20 -48.22
N GLU A 207 -32.99 -39.98 -48.72
CA GLU A 207 -32.31 -38.89 -47.99
C GLU A 207 -32.93 -38.60 -46.61
N GLU A 208 -34.25 -38.38 -46.56
CA GLU A 208 -34.95 -38.05 -45.28
C GLU A 208 -34.83 -39.18 -44.23
N LYS A 209 -34.95 -40.42 -44.68
CA LYS A 209 -34.87 -41.60 -43.80
C LYS A 209 -33.45 -41.76 -43.25
N LEU A 210 -32.46 -41.61 -44.10
CA LEU A 210 -31.06 -41.72 -43.70
C LEU A 210 -30.64 -40.56 -42.78
N GLU A 211 -31.04 -39.35 -43.09
CA GLU A 211 -30.75 -38.20 -42.22
C GLU A 211 -31.41 -38.36 -40.86
N THR A 212 -32.64 -38.85 -40.76
CA THR A 212 -33.33 -39.13 -39.51
C THR A 212 -32.61 -40.21 -38.71
N ALA A 213 -32.17 -41.28 -39.32
CA ALA A 213 -31.40 -42.32 -38.71
C ALA A 213 -30.04 -41.82 -38.20
N LEU A 214 -29.33 -40.99 -38.97
CA LEU A 214 -28.08 -40.37 -38.54
C LEU A 214 -28.26 -39.33 -37.42
N ARG A 215 -29.33 -38.56 -37.44
CA ARG A 215 -29.63 -37.61 -36.34
C ARG A 215 -29.85 -38.30 -35.00
N SER A 216 -30.37 -39.50 -34.99
CA SER A 216 -30.59 -40.26 -33.76
C SER A 216 -29.27 -40.68 -33.06
N ILE A 217 -28.17 -40.78 -33.81
CA ILE A 217 -26.82 -41.03 -33.29
C ILE A 217 -26.02 -39.74 -33.05
N GLY A 218 -26.68 -38.56 -33.10
CA GLY A 218 -26.04 -37.28 -32.86
C GLY A 218 -25.46 -36.57 -34.06
N PHE A 219 -25.86 -36.98 -35.28
CA PHE A 219 -25.42 -36.30 -36.50
C PHE A 219 -25.99 -34.88 -36.61
N ALA A 220 -25.13 -33.93 -36.89
CA ALA A 220 -25.49 -32.56 -37.18
C ALA A 220 -24.76 -32.05 -38.45
N ARG A 221 -25.51 -31.37 -39.30
CA ARG A 221 -24.90 -30.67 -40.44
C ARG A 221 -24.07 -29.48 -39.94
N PRO A 222 -22.95 -29.10 -40.61
CA PRO A 222 -22.16 -27.93 -40.23
C PRO A 222 -23.01 -26.67 -40.30
N ALA A 223 -22.90 -25.83 -39.26
CA ALA A 223 -23.69 -24.60 -39.15
C ALA A 223 -23.41 -23.59 -40.28
N ARG A 224 -22.23 -23.68 -40.91
CA ARG A 224 -21.81 -22.87 -42.07
C ARG A 224 -21.19 -23.80 -43.11
N PRO A 225 -21.93 -24.24 -44.12
CA PRO A 225 -21.36 -25.02 -45.21
C PRO A 225 -20.44 -24.14 -46.07
N VAL A 226 -19.25 -24.62 -46.32
CA VAL A 226 -18.23 -23.93 -47.12
C VAL A 226 -18.38 -24.30 -48.58
N GLU A 227 -18.41 -23.29 -49.48
CA GLU A 227 -18.58 -23.46 -50.92
C GLU A 227 -17.29 -23.94 -51.64
N GLU A 228 -16.12 -23.75 -51.00
CA GLU A 228 -14.83 -24.21 -51.49
C GLU A 228 -14.43 -25.55 -50.82
N VAL A 229 -13.49 -26.26 -51.39
CA VAL A 229 -12.91 -27.48 -50.79
C VAL A 229 -12.26 -27.11 -49.44
N PRO A 230 -12.59 -27.83 -48.34
CA PRO A 230 -12.17 -27.44 -46.98
C PRO A 230 -10.66 -27.23 -46.82
N ALA A 231 -9.84 -28.05 -47.46
CA ALA A 231 -8.38 -27.92 -47.44
C ALA A 231 -7.89 -26.63 -48.13
N ALA A 232 -8.48 -26.26 -49.27
CA ALA A 232 -8.14 -25.04 -49.99
C ALA A 232 -8.63 -23.80 -49.23
N TYR A 233 -9.84 -23.83 -48.64
CA TYR A 233 -10.41 -22.76 -47.85
C TYR A 233 -9.63 -22.54 -46.55
N ALA A 234 -9.27 -23.60 -45.85
CA ALA A 234 -8.44 -23.49 -44.65
C ALA A 234 -7.06 -22.86 -44.93
N LYS A 235 -6.46 -23.21 -46.10
CA LYS A 235 -5.20 -22.60 -46.55
C LYS A 235 -5.37 -21.10 -46.85
N LYS A 236 -6.48 -20.72 -47.46
CA LYS A 236 -6.83 -19.34 -47.78
C LYS A 236 -7.04 -18.53 -46.50
N LEU A 237 -7.78 -19.07 -45.51
CA LEU A 237 -7.99 -18.46 -44.23
C LEU A 237 -6.67 -18.24 -43.44
N LYS A 238 -5.78 -19.24 -43.45
CA LYS A 238 -4.44 -19.12 -42.83
C LYS A 238 -3.58 -18.06 -43.53
N ALA A 239 -3.67 -17.95 -44.85
CA ALA A 239 -2.97 -16.90 -45.59
C ALA A 239 -3.50 -15.51 -45.26
N GLN A 240 -4.83 -15.35 -45.15
CA GLN A 240 -5.45 -14.11 -44.71
C GLN A 240 -5.09 -13.76 -43.26
N ALA A 241 -5.10 -14.75 -42.36
CA ALA A 241 -4.67 -14.55 -40.99
C ALA A 241 -3.22 -14.06 -40.90
N ALA A 242 -2.31 -14.67 -41.68
CA ALA A 242 -0.91 -14.23 -41.73
C ALA A 242 -0.76 -12.81 -42.31
N GLU A 243 -1.62 -12.40 -43.24
CA GLU A 243 -1.64 -11.01 -43.73
C GLU A 243 -2.08 -10.03 -42.64
N HIS A 244 -3.13 -10.36 -41.88
CA HIS A 244 -3.56 -9.54 -40.72
C HIS A 244 -2.52 -9.49 -39.61
N GLU A 245 -1.85 -10.61 -39.32
CA GLU A 245 -0.71 -10.64 -38.39
C GLU A 245 0.46 -9.75 -38.86
N GLY A 246 0.75 -9.81 -40.18
CA GLY A 246 1.76 -8.94 -40.78
C GLY A 246 1.42 -7.45 -40.67
N ARG A 247 0.14 -7.09 -40.88
CA ARG A 247 -0.33 -5.70 -40.69
C ARG A 247 -0.24 -5.27 -39.21
N ALA A 248 -0.63 -6.16 -38.32
CA ALA A 248 -0.50 -5.90 -36.89
C ALA A 248 0.96 -5.68 -36.48
N ALA A 249 1.89 -6.49 -37.01
CA ALA A 249 3.32 -6.35 -36.75
C ALA A 249 3.90 -5.04 -37.32
N ALA A 250 3.48 -4.64 -38.53
CA ALA A 250 3.88 -3.37 -39.13
C ALA A 250 3.39 -2.16 -38.29
N THR A 251 2.13 -2.20 -37.83
CA THR A 251 1.56 -1.16 -36.98
C THR A 251 2.24 -1.14 -35.60
N GLU A 252 2.65 -2.30 -35.07
CA GLU A 252 3.42 -2.40 -33.82
C GLU A 252 4.80 -1.76 -33.96
N GLU A 253 5.45 -1.88 -35.11
CA GLU A 253 6.73 -1.22 -35.37
C GLU A 253 6.56 0.31 -35.51
N GLU A 254 5.46 0.78 -36.11
CA GLU A 254 5.12 2.21 -36.12
C GLU A 254 4.89 2.74 -34.70
N LEU A 255 4.25 1.94 -33.84
CA LEU A 255 4.03 2.27 -32.43
C LEU A 255 5.37 2.37 -31.67
N LYS A 256 6.32 1.48 -31.94
CA LYS A 256 7.67 1.56 -31.33
C LYS A 256 8.41 2.85 -31.73
N GLN A 257 8.21 3.33 -32.96
CA GLN A 257 8.79 4.59 -33.41
C GLN A 257 8.25 5.82 -32.63
N CYS A 258 7.12 5.70 -31.94
CA CYS A 258 6.59 6.74 -31.06
C CYS A 258 7.27 6.78 -29.69
N ALA A 259 8.15 5.85 -29.35
CA ALA A 259 8.82 5.80 -28.04
C ALA A 259 9.56 7.08 -27.63
N PRO A 260 10.22 7.84 -28.52
CA PRO A 260 10.87 9.13 -28.15
C PRO A 260 9.92 10.17 -27.57
N ALA A 261 8.63 10.15 -27.96
CA ALA A 261 7.62 11.09 -27.45
C ALA A 261 7.24 10.85 -25.96
N ARG A 262 7.75 9.80 -25.33
CA ARG A 262 7.39 9.39 -23.97
C ARG A 262 7.64 10.49 -22.94
N GLU A 263 8.80 11.14 -22.97
CA GLU A 263 9.14 12.18 -21.98
C GLU A 263 8.21 13.41 -22.15
N ASP A 264 7.90 13.79 -23.38
CA ASP A 264 6.97 14.87 -23.66
C ASP A 264 5.53 14.54 -23.22
N LEU A 265 5.12 13.26 -23.36
CA LEU A 265 3.82 12.79 -22.90
C LEU A 265 3.73 12.74 -21.37
N LYS A 266 4.83 12.44 -20.66
CA LYS A 266 4.89 12.54 -19.19
C LYS A 266 4.66 13.97 -18.73
N LEU A 267 5.34 14.94 -19.38
CA LEU A 267 5.17 16.37 -19.11
C LEU A 267 3.76 16.84 -19.44
N LEU A 268 3.19 16.39 -20.56
CA LEU A 268 1.83 16.71 -20.98
C LEU A 268 0.79 16.21 -19.98
N CYS A 269 0.95 15.00 -19.46
CA CYS A 269 0.06 14.44 -18.44
C CYS A 269 0.07 15.32 -17.19
N ASP A 270 1.26 15.68 -16.70
CA ASP A 270 1.41 16.51 -15.50
C ASP A 270 0.89 17.95 -15.75
N TYR A 271 1.08 18.51 -16.94
CA TYR A 271 0.51 19.80 -17.34
C TYR A 271 -1.02 19.80 -17.24
N TYR A 272 -1.70 18.80 -17.81
CA TYR A 272 -3.15 18.73 -17.75
C TYR A 272 -3.67 18.45 -16.33
N ARG A 273 -2.95 17.66 -15.53
CA ARG A 273 -3.28 17.43 -14.12
C ARG A 273 -3.20 18.73 -13.30
N LEU A 274 -2.14 19.51 -13.46
CA LEU A 274 -1.99 20.79 -12.77
C LEU A 274 -3.09 21.78 -13.19
N ARG A 275 -3.47 21.77 -14.47
CA ARG A 275 -4.62 22.56 -14.95
C ARG A 275 -5.94 22.09 -14.34
N ALA A 276 -6.19 20.81 -14.27
CA ALA A 276 -7.38 20.26 -13.64
C ALA A 276 -7.48 20.68 -12.15
N GLN A 277 -6.39 20.55 -11.39
CA GLN A 277 -6.30 21.01 -9.99
C GLN A 277 -6.57 22.53 -9.88
N LYS A 278 -6.02 23.35 -10.79
CA LYS A 278 -6.28 24.79 -10.80
C LYS A 278 -7.75 25.10 -11.04
N TYR A 279 -8.42 24.42 -11.98
CA TYR A 279 -9.83 24.64 -12.27
C TYR A 279 -10.76 24.09 -11.18
N GLU A 280 -10.36 23.03 -10.48
CA GLU A 280 -11.03 22.58 -9.26
C GLU A 280 -11.01 23.68 -8.20
N ALA A 281 -9.83 24.20 -7.89
CA ALA A 281 -9.68 25.30 -6.95
C ALA A 281 -10.41 26.59 -7.39
N LEU A 282 -10.42 26.90 -8.69
CA LEU A 282 -11.18 28.04 -9.25
C LEU A 282 -12.70 27.90 -9.06
N GLY A 283 -13.22 26.67 -9.01
CA GLY A 283 -14.62 26.38 -8.73
C GLY A 283 -15.01 26.61 -7.26
N GLU A 284 -14.05 26.52 -6.35
CA GLU A 284 -14.29 26.68 -4.90
C GLU A 284 -14.26 28.15 -4.46
N ILE A 285 -13.57 29.03 -5.19
CA ILE A 285 -13.45 30.45 -4.83
C ILE A 285 -14.72 31.22 -5.13
N LEU A 286 -15.02 32.22 -4.27
CA LEU A 286 -16.14 33.10 -4.43
C LEU A 286 -15.78 34.27 -5.39
N GLN A 287 -16.67 34.59 -6.31
CA GLN A 287 -16.44 35.63 -7.31
C GLN A 287 -17.65 36.57 -7.46
N SER A 288 -17.38 37.87 -7.54
CA SER A 288 -18.33 38.88 -7.94
C SER A 288 -18.14 39.26 -9.44
N GLU A 289 -18.77 40.30 -9.91
CA GLU A 289 -18.55 40.81 -11.27
C GLU A 289 -17.11 41.25 -11.51
N LYS A 290 -16.45 41.90 -10.53
CA LYS A 290 -15.13 42.52 -10.66
C LYS A 290 -14.04 41.95 -9.77
N THR A 291 -14.41 41.27 -8.67
CA THR A 291 -13.47 40.75 -7.66
C THR A 291 -13.63 39.25 -7.44
N CYS A 292 -12.61 38.64 -6.90
CA CYS A 292 -12.62 37.28 -6.40
C CYS A 292 -12.10 37.27 -4.96
N MET A 293 -12.67 36.38 -4.14
CA MET A 293 -12.30 36.20 -2.75
C MET A 293 -11.80 34.76 -2.56
N ILE A 294 -10.59 34.63 -2.04
CA ILE A 294 -9.94 33.35 -1.75
C ILE A 294 -9.74 33.26 -0.24
N THR A 295 -10.29 32.25 0.37
CA THR A 295 -10.12 31.98 1.80
C THR A 295 -9.33 30.69 2.02
N GLY A 296 -8.51 30.66 3.05
CA GLY A 296 -7.73 29.47 3.33
C GLY A 296 -6.95 29.56 4.63
N PHE A 297 -6.29 28.44 4.98
CA PHE A 297 -5.41 28.36 6.14
C PHE A 297 -3.95 28.43 5.73
N ILE A 298 -3.14 29.15 6.51
CA ILE A 298 -1.71 29.29 6.30
C ILE A 298 -0.97 29.18 7.66
N PRO A 299 0.22 28.59 7.71
CA PRO A 299 1.06 28.66 8.90
C PRO A 299 1.46 30.11 9.19
N LYS A 300 1.32 30.53 10.44
CA LYS A 300 1.62 31.90 10.90
C LYS A 300 3.01 32.40 10.50
N ARG A 301 3.99 31.49 10.45
CA ARG A 301 5.37 31.79 10.04
C ARG A 301 5.48 32.22 8.57
N ASP A 302 4.61 31.68 7.71
CA ASP A 302 4.68 31.86 6.25
C ASP A 302 3.73 32.98 5.76
N ALA A 303 2.78 33.42 6.60
CA ALA A 303 1.75 34.38 6.27
C ALA A 303 2.32 35.72 5.79
N LYS A 304 3.24 36.34 6.57
CA LYS A 304 3.84 37.63 6.22
C LYS A 304 4.65 37.55 4.92
N GLY A 305 5.41 36.49 4.71
CA GLY A 305 6.21 36.31 3.50
C GLY A 305 5.34 36.12 2.25
N LEU A 306 4.19 35.47 2.38
CA LEU A 306 3.22 35.34 1.30
C LEU A 306 2.54 36.70 0.99
N GLU A 307 2.11 37.40 2.03
CA GLU A 307 1.48 38.75 1.90
C GLU A 307 2.38 39.75 1.17
N GLU A 308 3.66 39.85 1.54
CA GLU A 308 4.63 40.70 0.88
C GLU A 308 4.81 40.38 -0.60
N LYS A 309 4.90 39.08 -0.94
CA LYS A 309 5.02 38.60 -2.32
C LYS A 309 3.76 38.87 -3.14
N LEU A 310 2.58 38.72 -2.54
CA LEU A 310 1.31 38.98 -3.20
C LEU A 310 1.15 40.47 -3.50
N ASN A 311 1.38 41.36 -2.52
CA ASN A 311 1.29 42.80 -2.66
C ASN A 311 2.30 43.38 -3.68
N SER A 312 3.44 42.69 -3.89
CA SER A 312 4.44 43.11 -4.88
C SER A 312 4.06 42.80 -6.33
N ARG A 313 3.13 41.85 -6.56
CA ARG A 313 2.79 41.35 -7.92
C ARG A 313 1.36 41.67 -8.36
N PHE A 314 0.44 41.79 -7.42
CA PHE A 314 -0.99 41.93 -7.71
C PHE A 314 -1.60 43.08 -6.94
N GLU A 315 -2.65 43.68 -7.52
CA GLU A 315 -3.53 44.66 -6.84
C GLU A 315 -4.58 43.88 -6.05
N LEU A 316 -4.36 43.71 -4.75
CA LEU A 316 -5.22 42.90 -3.88
C LEU A 316 -5.21 43.42 -2.44
N ALA A 317 -6.20 43.00 -1.65
CA ALA A 317 -6.24 43.18 -0.19
C ALA A 317 -6.08 41.84 0.48
N VAL A 318 -5.19 41.74 1.44
CA VAL A 318 -4.97 40.53 2.26
C VAL A 318 -5.34 40.87 3.69
N GLU A 319 -6.18 40.04 4.27
CA GLU A 319 -6.52 40.07 5.69
C GLU A 319 -6.12 38.76 6.33
N SER A 320 -5.31 38.81 7.37
CA SER A 320 -4.91 37.68 8.16
C SER A 320 -5.53 37.76 9.57
N SER A 321 -6.23 36.71 9.99
CA SER A 321 -6.84 36.61 11.31
C SER A 321 -6.42 35.32 12.01
N ASP A 322 -6.39 35.34 13.33
CA ASP A 322 -6.20 34.11 14.10
C ASP A 322 -7.47 33.24 13.99
N VAL A 323 -7.32 31.93 13.98
CA VAL A 323 -8.44 31.00 13.79
C VAL A 323 -9.38 31.07 14.98
N PRO A 324 -10.71 31.25 14.79
CA PRO A 324 -11.71 31.27 15.86
C PRO A 324 -11.68 30.01 16.72
N GLU A 325 -12.13 30.10 17.98
CA GLU A 325 -12.10 28.96 18.91
C GLU A 325 -13.03 27.82 18.51
N ASP A 326 -14.09 28.11 17.80
CA ASP A 326 -15.11 27.19 17.31
C ASP A 326 -14.74 26.52 15.96
N GLU A 327 -13.68 27.00 15.30
CA GLU A 327 -13.24 26.48 14.00
C GLU A 327 -12.02 25.52 14.14
N GLU A 328 -12.06 24.38 13.48
CA GLU A 328 -10.96 23.42 13.45
C GLU A 328 -9.96 23.75 12.34
N ALA A 329 -8.81 24.28 12.72
CA ALA A 329 -7.71 24.50 11.77
C ALA A 329 -7.02 23.18 11.40
N PRO A 330 -6.51 23.07 10.16
CA PRO A 330 -5.68 21.94 9.77
C PRO A 330 -4.34 21.95 10.54
N VAL A 331 -3.78 20.78 10.74
CA VAL A 331 -2.57 20.58 11.55
C VAL A 331 -1.36 20.35 10.65
N LEU A 332 -0.33 21.16 10.85
CA LEU A 332 0.98 20.98 10.27
C LEU A 332 2.02 20.81 11.39
N LEU A 333 2.76 19.69 11.32
CA LEU A 333 3.83 19.40 12.25
C LEU A 333 5.15 19.95 11.74
N SER A 334 5.95 20.51 12.66
CA SER A 334 7.32 20.96 12.37
C SER A 334 8.27 20.34 13.40
N ASN A 335 8.66 19.11 13.09
CA ASN A 335 9.53 18.32 13.95
C ASN A 335 10.99 18.35 13.49
N GLY A 336 11.91 18.16 14.45
CA GLY A 336 13.31 17.92 14.13
C GLY A 336 13.49 16.60 13.36
N THR A 337 14.62 16.42 12.70
CA THR A 337 14.89 15.28 11.79
C THR A 337 14.63 13.90 12.39
N PHE A 338 14.88 13.71 13.67
CA PHE A 338 14.62 12.46 14.40
C PHE A 338 13.11 12.25 14.61
N ALA A 339 12.42 13.22 15.20
CA ALA A 339 10.99 13.14 15.43
C ALA A 339 10.19 13.08 14.13
N ALA A 340 10.59 13.85 13.11
CA ALA A 340 9.98 13.83 11.78
C ALA A 340 9.99 12.43 11.12
N SER A 341 10.95 11.57 11.46
CA SER A 341 10.97 10.20 10.94
C SER A 341 9.77 9.35 11.40
N ALA A 342 9.23 9.65 12.57
CA ALA A 342 8.10 8.92 13.15
C ALA A 342 6.73 9.62 12.95
N GLU A 343 6.69 10.76 12.23
CA GLU A 343 5.42 11.46 11.93
C GLU A 343 4.41 10.57 11.21
N GLY A 344 4.87 9.67 10.33
CA GLY A 344 4.01 8.70 9.66
C GLY A 344 3.30 7.74 10.62
N VAL A 345 3.97 7.37 11.73
CA VAL A 345 3.38 6.51 12.78
C VAL A 345 2.31 7.29 13.54
N THR A 346 2.58 8.55 13.92
CA THR A 346 1.60 9.42 14.58
C THR A 346 0.41 9.70 13.67
N ALA A 347 0.65 10.04 12.40
CA ALA A 347 -0.39 10.33 11.41
C ALA A 347 -1.30 9.13 11.12
N SER A 348 -0.78 7.89 11.23
CA SER A 348 -1.58 6.67 11.07
C SER A 348 -2.57 6.44 12.21
N PHE A 349 -2.29 6.95 13.40
CA PHE A 349 -3.25 6.94 14.51
C PHE A 349 -4.23 8.12 14.39
N GLY A 350 -3.70 9.33 14.19
CA GLY A 350 -4.43 10.57 14.05
C GLY A 350 -3.51 11.74 14.41
N LEU A 351 -3.65 12.86 13.70
CA LEU A 351 -2.91 14.08 14.05
C LEU A 351 -3.47 14.72 15.32
N PRO A 352 -2.68 15.52 16.06
CA PRO A 352 -3.14 16.18 17.28
C PRO A 352 -4.41 16.97 17.05
N ALA A 353 -5.40 16.81 17.94
CA ALA A 353 -6.57 17.66 17.97
C ALA A 353 -6.22 19.07 18.45
N LYS A 354 -7.17 20.02 18.34
CA LYS A 354 -6.99 21.40 18.81
C LYS A 354 -6.68 21.41 20.31
N GLY A 355 -5.55 21.99 20.68
CA GLY A 355 -5.09 22.07 22.08
C GLY A 355 -4.21 20.90 22.54
N GLU A 356 -4.15 19.80 21.80
CA GLU A 356 -3.27 18.69 22.12
C GLU A 356 -1.80 18.99 21.82
N MET A 357 -0.93 18.32 22.54
CA MET A 357 0.51 18.37 22.32
C MET A 357 0.91 17.31 21.30
N ASP A 358 1.86 17.63 20.41
CA ASP A 358 2.44 16.63 19.52
C ASP A 358 3.27 15.60 20.32
N PRO A 359 2.85 14.32 20.32
CA PRO A 359 3.57 13.27 21.03
C PRO A 359 4.77 12.71 20.24
N THR A 360 4.91 13.09 18.97
CA THR A 360 5.81 12.43 17.99
C THR A 360 7.26 12.36 18.48
N GLY A 361 7.78 13.39 19.13
CA GLY A 361 9.17 13.42 19.59
C GLY A 361 9.47 12.37 20.66
N ILE A 362 8.59 12.25 21.65
CA ILE A 362 8.75 11.30 22.78
C ILE A 362 8.41 9.89 22.27
N MET A 363 7.34 9.78 21.50
CA MET A 363 6.92 8.53 20.87
C MET A 363 8.03 7.95 20.01
N ALA A 364 8.72 8.75 19.19
CA ALA A 364 9.82 8.30 18.35
C ALA A 364 10.95 7.65 19.16
N ALA A 365 11.32 8.24 20.29
CA ALA A 365 12.35 7.68 21.15
C ALA A 365 11.92 6.34 21.77
N CYS A 366 10.70 6.26 22.28
CA CYS A 366 10.12 5.03 22.82
C CYS A 366 9.95 3.96 21.72
N TYR A 367 9.52 4.38 20.53
CA TYR A 367 9.35 3.49 19.38
C TYR A 367 10.67 2.82 18.99
N VAL A 368 11.72 3.61 18.78
CA VAL A 368 13.04 3.10 18.39
C VAL A 368 13.62 2.19 19.48
N PHE A 369 13.45 2.53 20.75
CA PHE A 369 13.89 1.72 21.87
C PHE A 369 13.20 0.36 21.93
N LEU A 370 11.86 0.34 21.90
CA LEU A 370 11.07 -0.89 22.00
C LEU A 370 11.23 -1.77 20.77
N PHE A 371 11.31 -1.16 19.57
CA PHE A 371 11.55 -1.88 18.32
C PHE A 371 12.88 -2.65 18.36
N GLY A 372 13.93 -1.97 18.81
CA GLY A 372 15.25 -2.60 18.93
C GLY A 372 15.27 -3.77 19.90
N LEU A 373 14.56 -3.64 21.02
CA LEU A 373 14.42 -4.68 22.02
C LEU A 373 13.65 -5.91 21.49
N MET A 374 12.63 -5.69 20.63
CA MET A 374 11.84 -6.77 20.02
C MET A 374 12.65 -7.57 18.98
N LEU A 375 13.44 -6.91 18.13
CA LEU A 375 14.21 -7.58 17.09
C LEU A 375 15.53 -8.16 17.61
N SER A 376 16.16 -7.51 18.55
CA SER A 376 17.27 -7.90 19.46
C SER A 376 18.39 -8.79 18.89
N ASP A 377 18.72 -8.67 17.59
CA ASP A 377 19.85 -9.36 16.93
C ASP A 377 20.78 -8.34 16.26
N ALA A 378 22.06 -8.36 16.62
CA ALA A 378 23.03 -7.38 16.17
C ALA A 378 23.29 -7.43 14.66
N ALA A 379 23.32 -8.63 14.08
CA ALA A 379 23.57 -8.80 12.66
C ALA A 379 22.39 -8.29 11.82
N TYR A 380 21.17 -8.59 12.23
CA TYR A 380 19.95 -8.05 11.59
C TYR A 380 19.89 -6.53 11.73
N GLY A 381 20.17 -5.99 12.93
CA GLY A 381 20.21 -4.56 13.17
C GLY A 381 21.25 -3.85 12.27
N PHE A 382 22.42 -4.42 12.12
CA PHE A 382 23.46 -3.89 11.25
C PHE A 382 23.05 -3.88 9.77
N ILE A 383 22.43 -4.97 9.28
CA ILE A 383 21.96 -5.06 7.90
C ILE A 383 20.89 -4.00 7.63
N VAL A 384 19.88 -3.88 8.49
CA VAL A 384 18.80 -2.88 8.34
C VAL A 384 19.37 -1.46 8.38
N PHE A 385 20.25 -1.16 9.34
CA PHE A 385 20.92 0.13 9.42
C PHE A 385 21.69 0.44 8.14
N LEU A 386 22.56 -0.49 7.69
CA LEU A 386 23.40 -0.29 6.54
C LEU A 386 22.60 -0.10 5.24
N MET A 387 21.57 -0.94 5.02
CA MET A 387 20.69 -0.83 3.85
C MET A 387 19.96 0.51 3.81
N CYS A 388 19.36 0.92 4.93
CA CYS A 388 18.67 2.21 5.01
C CYS A 388 19.63 3.39 4.85
N PHE A 389 20.81 3.34 5.48
CA PHE A 389 21.84 4.38 5.36
C PHE A 389 22.34 4.53 3.92
N LEU A 390 22.64 3.40 3.26
CA LEU A 390 23.09 3.42 1.86
C LEU A 390 21.98 3.92 0.91
N ALA A 391 20.73 3.51 1.14
CA ALA A 391 19.60 3.97 0.35
C ALA A 391 19.41 5.49 0.50
N LEU A 392 19.44 6.02 1.72
CA LEU A 392 19.32 7.46 1.98
C LEU A 392 20.48 8.28 1.37
N LYS A 393 21.70 7.73 1.36
CA LYS A 393 22.87 8.39 0.77
C LYS A 393 22.85 8.35 -0.75
N LYS A 394 22.45 7.22 -1.35
CA LYS A 394 22.44 7.01 -2.81
C LYS A 394 21.27 7.74 -3.48
N PHE A 395 20.13 7.87 -2.81
CA PHE A 395 18.90 8.44 -3.37
C PHE A 395 18.42 9.68 -2.58
N PRO A 396 19.10 10.83 -2.69
CA PRO A 396 18.76 12.03 -1.91
C PRO A 396 17.42 12.67 -2.32
N ARG A 397 16.91 12.37 -3.53
CA ARG A 397 15.64 12.91 -4.08
C ARG A 397 14.43 11.98 -3.90
N MET A 398 14.57 10.99 -3.04
CA MET A 398 13.49 10.08 -2.67
C MET A 398 12.27 10.87 -2.17
N GLU A 399 11.08 10.33 -2.39
CA GLU A 399 9.83 10.88 -1.85
C GLU A 399 9.94 11.10 -0.33
N GLU A 400 9.42 12.23 0.15
CA GLU A 400 9.60 12.66 1.54
C GLU A 400 9.09 11.64 2.56
N ASN A 401 7.92 11.04 2.30
CA ASN A 401 7.35 10.02 3.19
C ASN A 401 8.22 8.76 3.27
N LEU A 402 8.74 8.31 2.12
CA LEU A 402 9.64 7.17 2.06
C LEU A 402 10.97 7.48 2.75
N ARG A 403 11.49 8.69 2.58
CA ARG A 403 12.71 9.16 3.24
C ARG A 403 12.54 9.20 4.76
N LYS A 404 11.40 9.68 5.27
CA LYS A 404 11.06 9.66 6.70
C LYS A 404 11.00 8.22 7.21
N SER A 405 10.32 7.32 6.52
CA SER A 405 10.23 5.90 6.89
C SER A 405 11.58 5.21 6.92
N LEU A 406 12.42 5.40 5.90
CA LEU A 406 13.76 4.80 5.87
C LEU A 406 14.67 5.36 6.98
N ARG A 407 14.52 6.63 7.36
CA ARG A 407 15.22 7.18 8.52
C ARG A 407 14.76 6.53 9.82
N LEU A 408 13.46 6.30 9.99
CA LEU A 408 12.93 5.59 11.14
C LEU A 408 13.55 4.19 11.24
N PHE A 409 13.50 3.42 10.15
CA PHE A 409 14.11 2.08 10.14
C PHE A 409 15.64 2.10 10.31
N MET A 410 16.32 3.14 9.87
CA MET A 410 17.74 3.32 10.15
C MET A 410 18.01 3.48 11.65
N TYR A 411 17.22 4.30 12.36
CA TYR A 411 17.33 4.44 13.81
C TYR A 411 16.92 3.16 14.54
N CYS A 412 15.86 2.48 14.07
CA CYS A 412 15.44 1.18 14.59
C CYS A 412 16.54 0.12 14.41
N GLY A 413 17.21 0.09 13.25
CA GLY A 413 18.35 -0.80 13.00
C GLY A 413 19.52 -0.53 13.94
N LEU A 414 19.82 0.74 14.24
CA LEU A 414 20.86 1.09 15.19
C LEU A 414 20.50 0.65 16.63
N SER A 415 19.24 0.81 17.03
CA SER A 415 18.74 0.32 18.32
C SER A 415 18.78 -1.20 18.41
N THR A 416 18.39 -1.90 17.33
CA THR A 416 18.47 -3.35 17.25
C THR A 416 19.91 -3.86 17.35
N LEU A 417 20.85 -3.17 16.68
CA LEU A 417 22.28 -3.47 16.81
C LEU A 417 22.75 -3.34 18.28
N PHE A 418 22.38 -2.25 18.95
CA PHE A 418 22.71 -2.02 20.36
C PHE A 418 22.17 -3.16 21.24
N TRP A 419 20.87 -3.47 21.15
CA TRP A 419 20.24 -4.53 21.95
C TRP A 419 20.77 -5.92 21.61
N GLY A 420 21.06 -6.18 20.33
CA GLY A 420 21.66 -7.45 19.89
C GLY A 420 23.05 -7.68 20.46
N VAL A 421 23.87 -6.63 20.56
CA VAL A 421 25.19 -6.69 21.24
C VAL A 421 25.03 -6.92 22.74
N MET A 422 24.03 -6.27 23.37
CA MET A 422 23.75 -6.48 24.79
C MET A 422 23.34 -7.91 25.09
N PHE A 423 22.55 -8.53 24.23
CA PHE A 423 22.03 -9.90 24.39
C PHE A 423 22.90 -10.99 23.72
N GLY A 424 23.92 -10.60 22.93
CA GLY A 424 24.84 -11.52 22.28
C GLY A 424 24.26 -12.29 21.09
N GLY A 425 23.21 -11.77 20.43
CA GLY A 425 22.60 -12.35 19.23
C GLY A 425 23.31 -11.89 17.96
N TYR A 426 23.90 -12.81 17.21
CA TYR A 426 24.56 -12.55 15.93
C TYR A 426 24.08 -13.57 14.89
N PHE A 427 22.96 -13.33 14.22
CA PHE A 427 22.17 -14.33 13.51
C PHE A 427 21.76 -15.50 14.44
N GLY A 428 21.28 -15.17 15.64
CA GLY A 428 21.14 -16.13 16.72
C GLY A 428 22.48 -16.64 17.22
N ASP A 429 22.75 -17.92 17.06
CA ASP A 429 23.96 -18.65 17.45
C ASP A 429 24.86 -19.05 16.26
N ALA A 430 24.75 -18.33 15.13
CA ALA A 430 25.46 -18.70 13.89
C ALA A 430 26.98 -18.79 14.07
N VAL A 431 27.57 -17.89 14.86
CA VAL A 431 29.02 -17.90 15.11
C VAL A 431 29.45 -19.18 15.83
N ASP A 432 28.68 -19.63 16.82
CA ASP A 432 28.96 -20.83 17.61
C ASP A 432 28.82 -22.10 16.75
N ILE A 433 27.76 -22.19 15.94
CA ILE A 433 27.48 -23.34 15.09
C ILE A 433 28.51 -23.44 13.94
N VAL A 434 28.80 -22.33 13.27
CA VAL A 434 29.79 -22.30 12.18
C VAL A 434 31.18 -22.65 12.69
N SER A 435 31.63 -22.06 13.81
CA SER A 435 32.94 -22.34 14.37
C SER A 435 33.07 -23.79 14.81
N ARG A 436 32.05 -24.35 15.44
CA ARG A 436 32.05 -25.77 15.88
C ARG A 436 31.99 -26.74 14.70
N THR A 437 31.15 -26.48 13.70
CA THR A 437 30.94 -27.44 12.61
C THR A 437 32.06 -27.46 11.58
N TYR A 438 32.60 -26.28 11.24
CA TYR A 438 33.58 -26.16 10.13
C TYR A 438 35.02 -25.97 10.60
N PHE A 439 35.22 -25.40 11.80
CA PHE A 439 36.57 -25.10 12.32
C PHE A 439 36.96 -26.00 13.51
N GLY A 440 36.06 -26.81 14.03
CA GLY A 440 36.35 -27.78 15.10
C GLY A 440 36.58 -27.18 16.49
N HIS A 441 36.38 -25.88 16.68
CA HIS A 441 36.44 -25.19 17.98
C HIS A 441 35.28 -24.23 18.12
N THR A 442 34.74 -24.07 19.30
CA THR A 442 33.64 -23.15 19.57
C THR A 442 34.17 -21.75 19.87
N VAL A 443 33.74 -20.76 19.09
CA VAL A 443 34.00 -19.35 19.34
C VAL A 443 32.68 -18.71 19.75
N THR A 444 32.51 -18.47 21.05
CA THR A 444 31.32 -17.78 21.59
C THR A 444 31.62 -16.30 21.79
N ILE A 445 30.76 -15.43 21.30
CA ILE A 445 30.82 -13.99 21.62
C ILE A 445 29.97 -13.79 22.88
N PRO A 446 30.60 -13.42 24.03
CA PRO A 446 29.83 -13.26 25.26
C PRO A 446 28.85 -12.10 25.15
N ALA A 447 27.61 -12.31 25.62
CA ALA A 447 26.65 -11.23 25.78
C ALA A 447 27.17 -10.20 26.83
N LEU A 448 26.98 -8.91 26.57
CA LEU A 448 27.36 -7.88 27.52
C LEU A 448 26.45 -7.81 28.75
N TRP A 449 25.22 -8.29 28.63
CA TRP A 449 24.27 -8.27 29.74
C TRP A 449 23.84 -9.70 30.11
N PHE A 450 22.88 -10.28 29.40
CA PHE A 450 22.46 -11.68 29.55
C PHE A 450 21.91 -12.23 28.24
N VAL A 451 21.86 -13.55 28.12
CA VAL A 451 21.31 -14.22 26.93
C VAL A 451 19.83 -14.52 27.19
N PRO A 452 18.89 -13.93 26.42
CA PRO A 452 17.45 -14.12 26.61
C PRO A 452 16.98 -15.57 26.53
N LEU A 453 17.62 -16.39 25.69
CA LEU A 453 17.33 -17.80 25.53
C LEU A 453 17.61 -18.61 26.81
N ASN A 454 18.63 -18.22 27.58
CA ASN A 454 19.01 -18.90 28.83
C ASN A 454 18.19 -18.40 30.02
N ASP A 455 17.89 -17.10 30.04
CA ASP A 455 17.22 -16.42 31.14
C ASP A 455 15.93 -15.68 30.71
N PRO A 456 14.90 -16.37 30.19
CA PRO A 456 13.70 -15.70 29.66
C PRO A 456 12.92 -14.93 30.74
N MET A 457 12.96 -15.39 32.00
CA MET A 457 12.27 -14.71 33.09
C MET A 457 12.87 -13.35 33.42
N LYS A 458 14.18 -13.17 33.29
CA LYS A 458 14.83 -11.87 33.44
C LYS A 458 14.33 -10.91 32.38
N LEU A 459 14.26 -11.36 31.10
CA LEU A 459 13.75 -10.51 30.02
C LEU A 459 12.28 -10.13 30.24
N LEU A 460 11.45 -11.03 30.77
CA LEU A 460 10.06 -10.74 31.11
C LEU A 460 9.96 -9.60 32.14
N VAL A 461 10.74 -9.67 33.21
CA VAL A 461 10.73 -8.64 34.27
C VAL A 461 11.19 -7.29 33.74
N TYR A 462 12.26 -7.25 32.92
CA TYR A 462 12.72 -6.03 32.28
C TYR A 462 11.71 -5.49 31.25
N SER A 463 11.04 -6.36 30.51
CA SER A 463 9.98 -5.96 29.57
C SER A 463 8.81 -5.29 30.30
N MET A 464 8.38 -5.85 31.42
CA MET A 464 7.35 -5.23 32.26
C MET A 464 7.82 -3.93 32.87
N LEU A 465 9.08 -3.84 33.33
CA LEU A 465 9.66 -2.61 33.88
C LEU A 465 9.68 -1.49 32.83
N PHE A 466 10.12 -1.78 31.59
CA PHE A 466 10.08 -0.81 30.50
C PHE A 466 8.64 -0.42 30.16
N GLY A 467 7.69 -1.38 30.24
CA GLY A 467 6.26 -1.10 30.12
C GLY A 467 5.75 -0.11 31.15
N VAL A 468 6.07 -0.32 32.41
CA VAL A 468 5.70 0.62 33.53
C VAL A 468 6.29 2.00 33.29
N ILE A 469 7.57 2.10 32.92
CA ILE A 469 8.23 3.38 32.62
C ILE A 469 7.50 4.09 31.46
N HIS A 470 7.16 3.37 30.39
CA HIS A 470 6.48 3.91 29.21
C HIS A 470 5.06 4.40 29.53
N LEU A 471 4.30 3.62 30.29
CA LEU A 471 2.96 4.01 30.75
C LEU A 471 2.99 5.22 31.68
N PHE A 472 3.96 5.25 32.60
CA PHE A 472 4.16 6.39 33.48
C PHE A 472 4.56 7.65 32.71
N LEU A 473 5.39 7.50 31.68
CA LEU A 473 5.71 8.61 30.77
C LEU A 473 4.44 9.17 30.11
N GLY A 474 3.53 8.31 29.66
CA GLY A 474 2.23 8.72 29.09
C GLY A 474 1.36 9.47 30.11
N LEU A 475 1.26 8.95 31.35
CA LEU A 475 0.54 9.62 32.41
C LEU A 475 1.18 10.97 32.80
N GLY A 476 2.51 11.05 32.76
CA GLY A 476 3.25 12.30 32.98
C GLY A 476 2.97 13.36 31.91
N LEU A 477 2.84 12.96 30.67
CA LEU A 477 2.44 13.85 29.57
C LEU A 477 1.01 14.38 29.74
N LYS A 478 0.07 13.53 30.19
CA LYS A 478 -1.26 13.98 30.59
C LYS A 478 -1.18 15.06 31.67
N GLY A 479 -0.35 14.84 32.67
CA GLY A 479 -0.11 15.80 33.72
C GLY A 479 0.45 17.12 33.21
N TYR A 480 1.41 17.07 32.31
CA TYR A 480 1.98 18.27 31.68
C TYR A 480 0.92 19.08 30.91
N MET A 481 0.03 18.42 30.16
CA MET A 481 -1.05 19.10 29.44
C MET A 481 -2.03 19.78 30.39
N LEU A 482 -2.46 19.09 31.45
CA LEU A 482 -3.37 19.65 32.45
C LEU A 482 -2.78 20.86 33.17
N LEU A 483 -1.48 20.83 33.50
CA LEU A 483 -0.78 21.96 34.11
C LEU A 483 -0.67 23.15 33.16
N LYS A 484 -0.41 22.90 31.89
CA LYS A 484 -0.34 23.92 30.83
C LYS A 484 -1.68 24.63 30.66
N ASP A 485 -2.79 23.87 30.75
CA ASP A 485 -4.16 24.41 30.68
C ASP A 485 -4.63 25.07 31.98
N GLY A 486 -3.78 25.12 33.00
CA GLY A 486 -4.09 25.73 34.30
C GLY A 486 -5.00 24.91 35.21
N LYS A 487 -5.29 23.65 34.85
CA LYS A 487 -6.20 22.73 35.56
C LYS A 487 -5.45 21.96 36.69
N VAL A 488 -4.97 22.67 37.69
CA VAL A 488 -4.13 22.08 38.76
C VAL A 488 -4.89 21.03 39.58
N VAL A 489 -6.19 21.23 39.81
CA VAL A 489 -7.02 20.25 40.57
C VAL A 489 -7.14 18.94 39.82
N ASP A 490 -7.36 19.01 38.49
CA ASP A 490 -7.45 17.86 37.61
C ASP A 490 -6.10 17.12 37.55
N PHE A 491 -4.99 17.86 37.51
CA PHE A 491 -3.65 17.28 37.60
C PHE A 491 -3.46 16.46 38.89
N ILE A 492 -3.87 16.98 40.03
CA ILE A 492 -3.72 16.24 41.29
C ILE A 492 -4.61 15.00 41.29
N CYS A 493 -5.88 15.13 40.87
CA CYS A 493 -6.85 14.05 40.97
C CYS A 493 -6.63 12.94 39.91
N ASP A 494 -6.31 13.31 38.69
CA ASP A 494 -6.26 12.37 37.58
C ASP A 494 -4.84 11.84 37.27
N VAL A 495 -3.80 12.46 37.84
CA VAL A 495 -2.41 12.08 37.61
C VAL A 495 -1.71 11.72 38.91
N VAL A 496 -1.65 12.63 39.90
CA VAL A 496 -0.86 12.41 41.13
C VAL A 496 -1.42 11.25 41.95
N LEU A 497 -2.73 11.16 42.13
CA LEU A 497 -3.36 10.04 42.85
C LEU A 497 -3.13 8.69 42.16
N TRP A 498 -3.13 8.64 40.83
CA TRP A 498 -2.79 7.43 40.07
C TRP A 498 -1.31 7.05 40.27
N TYR A 499 -0.39 8.00 40.23
CA TYR A 499 1.02 7.73 40.52
C TYR A 499 1.20 7.17 41.94
N LEU A 500 0.53 7.76 42.94
CA LEU A 500 0.61 7.28 44.31
C LEU A 500 0.09 5.85 44.45
N LEU A 501 -1.06 5.56 43.84
CA LEU A 501 -1.64 4.22 43.85
C LEU A 501 -0.74 3.20 43.17
N LEU A 502 -0.33 3.46 41.92
CA LEU A 502 0.44 2.52 41.12
C LEU A 502 1.85 2.29 41.71
N LEU A 503 2.55 3.35 42.11
CA LEU A 503 3.85 3.22 42.76
C LEU A 503 3.74 2.48 44.11
N GLY A 504 2.72 2.76 44.89
CA GLY A 504 2.47 2.06 46.14
C GLY A 504 2.26 0.56 45.91
N LEU A 505 1.47 0.18 44.91
CA LEU A 505 1.22 -1.22 44.58
C LEU A 505 2.46 -1.91 44.01
N ILE A 506 3.23 -1.26 43.15
CA ILE A 506 4.48 -1.80 42.61
C ILE A 506 5.48 -2.06 43.76
N LEU A 507 5.67 -1.06 44.66
CA LEU A 507 6.56 -1.22 45.80
C LEU A 507 6.09 -2.31 46.78
N MET A 508 4.78 -2.56 46.88
CA MET A 508 4.24 -3.70 47.65
C MET A 508 4.44 -5.04 46.95
N LEU A 509 4.44 -5.06 45.61
CA LEU A 509 4.61 -6.30 44.81
C LEU A 509 6.08 -6.79 44.85
N LEU A 510 7.05 -5.88 44.74
CA LEU A 510 8.47 -6.22 44.67
C LEU A 510 9.02 -7.13 45.76
N PRO A 511 8.67 -6.98 47.08
CA PRO A 511 9.17 -7.86 48.12
C PRO A 511 8.36 -9.13 48.33
N THR A 512 7.37 -9.44 47.45
CA THR A 512 6.56 -10.67 47.57
C THR A 512 7.32 -11.89 47.05
N GLU A 513 7.04 -13.06 47.64
CA GLU A 513 7.59 -14.34 47.20
C GLU A 513 7.23 -14.65 45.76
N LEU A 514 6.04 -14.20 45.31
CA LEU A 514 5.61 -14.34 43.92
C LEU A 514 6.56 -13.61 42.94
N PHE A 515 6.90 -12.36 43.26
CA PHE A 515 7.85 -11.60 42.43
C PHE A 515 9.25 -12.19 42.52
N GLY A 516 9.69 -12.60 43.73
CA GLY A 516 10.98 -13.25 43.95
C GLY A 516 11.16 -14.52 43.17
N SER A 517 10.11 -15.35 43.04
CA SER A 517 10.13 -16.59 42.25
C SER A 517 10.19 -16.33 40.73
N ILE A 518 9.49 -15.30 40.24
CA ILE A 518 9.48 -14.93 38.80
C ILE A 518 10.77 -14.22 38.41
N ALA A 519 11.19 -13.23 39.21
CA ALA A 519 12.38 -12.41 38.95
C ALA A 519 13.70 -13.12 39.29
N GLN A 520 13.66 -14.23 40.01
CA GLN A 520 14.84 -14.91 40.59
C GLN A 520 15.72 -13.94 41.45
N MET A 521 15.07 -12.97 42.06
CA MET A 521 15.71 -11.91 42.83
C MET A 521 14.95 -11.75 44.15
N ASN A 522 15.64 -11.87 45.29
CA ASN A 522 15.04 -11.60 46.58
C ASN A 522 15.26 -10.12 46.95
N ILE A 523 14.24 -9.30 46.80
CA ILE A 523 14.26 -7.91 47.19
C ILE A 523 13.61 -7.77 48.57
N VAL A 524 14.39 -7.41 49.58
CA VAL A 524 13.90 -7.16 50.94
C VAL A 524 13.94 -5.68 51.23
N PHE A 525 12.77 -5.11 51.46
CA PHE A 525 12.68 -3.69 51.81
C PHE A 525 12.72 -3.48 53.34
N PRO A 526 13.30 -2.35 53.79
CA PRO A 526 13.16 -1.93 55.19
C PRO A 526 11.68 -1.76 55.58
N PRO A 527 11.31 -2.07 56.85
CA PRO A 527 9.91 -1.96 57.32
C PRO A 527 9.27 -0.60 57.06
N VAL A 528 10.08 0.47 57.14
CA VAL A 528 9.65 1.83 56.87
C VAL A 528 9.18 2.04 55.44
N LEU A 529 9.93 1.51 54.45
CA LEU A 529 9.57 1.61 53.06
C LEU A 529 8.30 0.81 52.74
N ASN A 530 8.12 -0.34 53.35
CA ASN A 530 6.92 -1.17 53.20
C ASN A 530 5.68 -0.47 53.80
N SER A 531 5.83 0.20 54.94
CA SER A 531 4.75 1.00 55.51
C SER A 531 4.42 2.23 54.68
N LEU A 532 5.43 2.87 54.07
CA LEU A 532 5.25 4.00 53.16
C LEU A 532 4.51 3.57 51.91
N ALA A 533 4.88 2.43 51.29
CA ALA A 533 4.22 1.87 50.12
C ALA A 533 2.73 1.60 50.38
N LYS A 534 2.40 1.00 51.52
CA LYS A 534 1.01 0.80 51.95
C LYS A 534 0.26 2.11 52.13
N GLY A 535 0.91 3.11 52.76
CA GLY A 535 0.33 4.45 52.95
C GLY A 535 0.03 5.13 51.59
N MET A 536 0.98 5.06 50.66
CA MET A 536 0.80 5.63 49.30
C MET A 536 -0.35 4.94 48.56
N ALA A 537 -0.44 3.63 48.61
CA ALA A 537 -1.52 2.88 47.95
C ALA A 537 -2.91 3.23 48.54
N ILE A 538 -3.00 3.31 49.90
CA ILE A 538 -4.25 3.65 50.57
C ILE A 538 -4.68 5.09 50.26
N VAL A 539 -3.76 6.06 50.35
CA VAL A 539 -4.05 7.48 50.04
C VAL A 539 -4.45 7.63 48.56
N GLY A 540 -3.76 6.97 47.66
CA GLY A 540 -4.11 6.97 46.23
C GLY A 540 -5.50 6.39 45.97
N ALA A 541 -5.81 5.20 46.53
CA ALA A 541 -7.11 4.56 46.39
C ALA A 541 -8.27 5.37 46.94
N LEU A 542 -8.14 5.88 48.18
CA LEU A 542 -9.14 6.73 48.80
C LEU A 542 -9.30 8.07 48.07
N GLY A 543 -8.18 8.64 47.62
CA GLY A 543 -8.19 9.86 46.84
C GLY A 543 -8.99 9.69 45.51
N ILE A 544 -8.72 8.64 44.73
CA ILE A 544 -9.45 8.33 43.49
C ILE A 544 -10.93 8.10 43.81
N LEU A 545 -11.24 7.31 44.82
CA LEU A 545 -12.62 6.99 45.20
C LEU A 545 -13.46 8.24 45.47
N VAL A 546 -12.85 9.25 46.14
CA VAL A 546 -13.54 10.47 46.55
C VAL A 546 -13.50 11.57 45.51
N MET A 547 -12.41 11.69 44.72
CA MET A 547 -12.17 12.85 43.87
C MET A 547 -12.44 12.62 42.40
N SER A 548 -12.56 11.37 41.93
CA SER A 548 -12.71 11.04 40.52
C SER A 548 -13.97 11.64 39.88
N ALA A 549 -15.12 11.55 40.51
CA ALA A 549 -16.39 12.08 40.00
C ALA A 549 -16.82 13.41 40.65
N ARG A 550 -15.89 14.36 40.84
CA ARG A 550 -16.11 15.64 41.50
C ARG A 550 -17.18 16.52 40.86
N ASP A 551 -17.44 16.36 39.56
CA ASP A 551 -18.46 17.14 38.83
C ASP A 551 -19.92 16.76 39.17
N LYS A 552 -20.11 15.61 39.80
CA LYS A 552 -21.46 15.11 40.14
C LYS A 552 -21.86 15.59 41.54
N LYS A 553 -23.07 16.15 41.65
CA LYS A 553 -23.64 16.68 42.91
C LYS A 553 -24.08 15.58 43.89
N ASN A 554 -24.46 14.40 43.42
CA ASN A 554 -24.94 13.29 44.23
C ASN A 554 -23.78 12.52 44.89
N PRO A 555 -23.66 12.44 46.22
CA PRO A 555 -22.55 11.76 46.87
C PRO A 555 -22.50 10.25 46.63
N ILE A 556 -23.66 9.58 46.51
CA ILE A 556 -23.76 8.15 46.25
C ILE A 556 -23.26 7.85 44.85
N LEU A 557 -23.69 8.65 43.86
CA LEU A 557 -23.26 8.50 42.46
C LEU A 557 -21.76 8.78 42.33
N ARG A 558 -21.24 9.75 43.04
CA ARG A 558 -19.82 10.09 43.09
C ARG A 558 -18.97 8.93 43.63
N LEU A 559 -19.43 8.27 44.70
CA LEU A 559 -18.74 7.12 45.27
C LEU A 559 -18.79 5.91 44.34
N ALA A 560 -19.93 5.67 43.69
CA ALA A 560 -20.09 4.57 42.73
C ALA A 560 -19.21 4.76 41.50
N LEU A 561 -19.13 5.98 40.94
CA LEU A 561 -18.24 6.29 39.80
C LEU A 561 -16.77 6.24 40.20
N GLY A 562 -16.41 6.70 41.40
CA GLY A 562 -15.05 6.57 41.95
C GLY A 562 -14.64 5.11 42.13
N ALA A 563 -15.54 4.25 42.58
CA ALA A 563 -15.30 2.80 42.63
C ALA A 563 -15.12 2.18 41.24
N TYR A 564 -15.88 2.64 40.25
CA TYR A 564 -15.68 2.24 38.84
C TYR A 564 -14.33 2.67 38.28
N ASP A 565 -13.90 3.91 38.60
CA ASP A 565 -12.57 4.38 38.20
C ASP A 565 -11.45 3.62 38.89
N LEU A 566 -11.63 3.25 40.16
CA LEU A 566 -10.68 2.39 40.84
C LEU A 566 -10.59 1.00 40.20
N TYR A 567 -11.71 0.47 39.66
CA TYR A 567 -11.71 -0.79 38.88
C TYR A 567 -10.82 -0.70 37.63
N ASN A 568 -10.60 0.50 37.06
CA ASN A 568 -9.70 0.70 35.93
C ASN A 568 -8.24 0.31 36.20
N ILE A 569 -7.88 0.01 37.44
CA ILE A 569 -6.58 -0.58 37.80
C ILE A 569 -6.34 -1.90 37.06
N THR A 570 -7.40 -2.66 36.78
CA THR A 570 -7.32 -3.88 36.01
C THR A 570 -6.84 -3.60 34.58
N GLY A 571 -7.25 -2.47 33.99
CA GLY A 571 -6.74 -1.98 32.71
C GLY A 571 -5.25 -1.69 32.74
N TRP A 572 -4.75 -1.03 33.82
CA TRP A 572 -3.32 -0.77 34.01
C TRP A 572 -2.50 -2.07 34.08
N VAL A 573 -3.00 -3.07 34.83
CA VAL A 573 -2.34 -4.39 34.90
C VAL A 573 -2.33 -5.06 33.54
N SER A 574 -3.44 -5.02 32.81
CA SER A 574 -3.52 -5.54 31.43
C SER A 574 -2.54 -4.86 30.49
N ASP A 575 -2.41 -3.52 30.59
CA ASP A 575 -1.47 -2.76 29.79
C ASP A 575 -0.01 -3.16 30.10
N VAL A 576 0.36 -3.31 31.37
CA VAL A 576 1.70 -3.79 31.76
C VAL A 576 1.96 -5.19 31.24
N LEU A 577 0.97 -6.11 31.36
CA LEU A 577 1.10 -7.48 30.84
C LEU A 577 1.25 -7.51 29.30
N SER A 578 0.71 -6.51 28.59
CA SER A 578 0.87 -6.37 27.14
C SER A 578 2.33 -6.26 26.71
N TYR A 579 3.23 -5.77 27.56
CA TYR A 579 4.66 -5.69 27.28
C TYR A 579 5.39 -7.05 27.32
N SER A 580 4.72 -8.13 27.72
CA SER A 580 5.26 -9.50 27.56
C SER A 580 5.54 -9.85 26.09
N ARG A 581 4.97 -9.13 25.12
CA ARG A 581 5.29 -9.24 23.69
C ARG A 581 6.75 -8.93 23.37
N LEU A 582 7.39 -8.06 24.16
CA LEU A 582 8.82 -7.78 24.00
C LEU A 582 9.64 -9.04 24.22
N LEU A 583 9.29 -9.82 25.25
CA LEU A 583 9.88 -11.14 25.50
C LEU A 583 9.57 -12.09 24.34
N ALA A 584 8.28 -12.23 23.98
CA ALA A 584 7.86 -13.22 22.99
C ALA A 584 8.56 -13.02 21.64
N LEU A 585 8.64 -11.78 21.14
CA LEU A 585 9.27 -11.47 19.86
C LEU A 585 10.79 -11.54 19.94
N GLY A 586 11.41 -11.03 21.01
CA GLY A 586 12.85 -11.13 21.21
C GLY A 586 13.35 -12.58 21.28
N LEU A 587 12.60 -13.46 21.96
CA LEU A 587 12.90 -14.89 21.95
C LEU A 587 12.65 -15.54 20.60
N ALA A 588 11.52 -15.24 19.94
CA ALA A 588 11.17 -15.83 18.65
C ALA A 588 12.26 -15.59 17.60
N THR A 589 12.78 -14.36 17.51
CA THR A 589 13.86 -14.01 16.58
C THR A 589 15.08 -14.90 16.78
N GLY A 590 15.54 -15.06 18.03
CA GLY A 590 16.70 -15.87 18.39
C GLY A 590 16.46 -17.37 18.19
N VAL A 591 15.31 -17.91 18.63
CA VAL A 591 14.98 -19.33 18.49
C VAL A 591 14.90 -19.72 17.01
N ILE A 592 14.19 -18.97 16.19
CA ILE A 592 14.06 -19.27 14.75
C ILE A 592 15.44 -19.20 14.08
N ALA A 593 16.26 -18.22 14.43
CA ALA A 593 17.64 -18.11 13.89
C ALA A 593 18.47 -19.34 14.27
N SER A 594 18.44 -19.80 15.53
CA SER A 594 19.17 -20.99 15.97
C SER A 594 18.68 -22.26 15.28
N VAL A 595 17.38 -22.42 15.07
CA VAL A 595 16.82 -23.56 14.32
C VAL A 595 17.32 -23.58 12.87
N ILE A 596 17.33 -22.41 12.19
CA ILE A 596 17.86 -22.29 10.81
C ILE A 596 19.32 -22.71 10.77
N ASN A 597 20.15 -22.23 11.70
CA ASN A 597 21.57 -22.55 11.79
C ASN A 597 21.79 -24.04 12.03
N GLN A 598 21.04 -24.64 12.95
CA GLN A 598 21.12 -26.08 13.23
C GLN A 598 20.71 -26.91 12.01
N MET A 599 19.59 -26.60 11.36
CA MET A 599 19.15 -27.31 10.15
C MET A 599 20.20 -27.24 9.04
N GLY A 600 20.77 -26.06 8.81
CA GLY A 600 21.84 -25.90 7.82
C GLY A 600 23.09 -26.73 8.13
N SER A 601 23.46 -26.84 9.42
CA SER A 601 24.66 -27.57 9.86
C SER A 601 24.51 -29.09 9.88
N MET A 602 23.29 -29.65 9.83
CA MET A 602 23.03 -31.11 9.90
C MET A 602 23.63 -31.91 8.75
N VAL A 603 23.87 -31.30 7.60
CA VAL A 603 24.41 -31.98 6.40
C VAL A 603 25.90 -32.30 6.55
N GLY A 604 26.58 -31.72 7.53
CA GLY A 604 27.97 -32.04 7.89
C GLY A 604 29.03 -31.19 7.16
N ASN A 605 30.29 -31.50 7.42
CA ASN A 605 31.47 -30.72 6.96
C ASN A 605 31.99 -31.17 5.59
N ASN A 606 31.09 -31.44 4.63
CA ASN A 606 31.45 -31.72 3.24
C ASN A 606 31.22 -30.51 2.35
N VAL A 607 31.85 -30.46 1.17
CA VAL A 607 31.62 -29.36 0.20
C VAL A 607 30.13 -29.17 -0.11
N PHE A 608 29.39 -30.26 -0.27
CA PHE A 608 27.96 -30.23 -0.46
C PHE A 608 27.22 -29.66 0.78
N GLY A 609 27.66 -30.04 1.99
CA GLY A 609 27.11 -29.52 3.24
C GLY A 609 27.33 -28.01 3.39
N VAL A 610 28.49 -27.47 2.98
CA VAL A 610 28.74 -26.03 2.97
C VAL A 610 27.78 -25.29 2.01
N ILE A 611 27.55 -25.83 0.81
CA ILE A 611 26.64 -25.22 -0.17
C ILE A 611 25.20 -25.22 0.39
N VAL A 612 24.74 -26.33 0.96
CA VAL A 612 23.40 -26.42 1.57
C VAL A 612 23.30 -25.47 2.76
N PHE A 613 24.33 -25.39 3.61
CA PHE A 613 24.36 -24.43 4.71
C PHE A 613 24.18 -22.99 4.23
N ILE A 614 24.94 -22.57 3.22
CA ILE A 614 24.86 -21.20 2.67
C ILE A 614 23.45 -20.92 2.11
N LEU A 615 22.85 -21.88 1.40
CA LEU A 615 21.50 -21.75 0.88
C LEU A 615 20.47 -21.61 2.01
N VAL A 616 20.48 -22.53 2.98
CA VAL A 616 19.56 -22.52 4.13
C VAL A 616 19.76 -21.25 4.95
N PHE A 617 21.01 -20.85 5.18
CA PHE A 617 21.39 -19.64 5.91
C PHE A 617 20.83 -18.39 5.21
N CYS A 618 21.11 -18.20 3.91
CA CYS A 618 20.67 -17.01 3.18
C CYS A 618 19.14 -16.91 3.11
N PHE A 619 18.46 -17.98 2.69
CA PHE A 619 16.99 -17.96 2.58
C PHE A 619 16.32 -17.90 3.95
N GLY A 620 16.79 -18.69 4.91
CA GLY A 620 16.22 -18.77 6.25
C GLY A 620 16.35 -17.45 7.01
N HIS A 621 17.56 -16.85 7.03
CA HIS A 621 17.77 -15.58 7.72
C HIS A 621 17.12 -14.41 7.03
N LEU A 622 17.02 -14.39 5.68
CA LEU A 622 16.27 -13.38 4.96
C LEU A 622 14.78 -13.42 5.33
N PHE A 623 14.22 -14.63 5.37
CA PHE A 623 12.83 -14.85 5.74
C PHE A 623 12.58 -14.50 7.21
N ASN A 624 13.47 -14.94 8.12
CA ASN A 624 13.40 -14.62 9.54
C ASN A 624 13.47 -13.10 9.79
N LEU A 625 14.40 -12.41 9.12
CA LEU A 625 14.50 -10.95 9.20
C LEU A 625 13.21 -10.28 8.74
N ALA A 626 12.65 -10.71 7.59
CA ALA A 626 11.44 -10.10 7.04
C ALA A 626 10.23 -10.24 7.98
N ILE A 627 10.01 -11.45 8.53
CA ILE A 627 8.89 -11.71 9.45
C ILE A 627 9.06 -10.95 10.76
N ASN A 628 10.24 -11.01 11.36
CA ASN A 628 10.46 -10.37 12.65
C ASN A 628 10.53 -8.83 12.53
N LEU A 629 11.02 -8.29 11.41
CA LEU A 629 10.98 -6.85 11.13
C LEU A 629 9.54 -6.35 11.05
N LEU A 630 8.68 -7.07 10.31
CA LEU A 630 7.25 -6.78 10.21
C LEU A 630 6.56 -6.93 11.58
N GLY A 631 6.85 -8.00 12.30
CA GLY A 631 6.34 -8.25 13.65
C GLY A 631 6.71 -7.14 14.61
N ALA A 632 8.00 -6.76 14.66
CA ALA A 632 8.48 -5.67 15.50
C ALA A 632 7.79 -4.34 15.15
N TYR A 633 7.61 -4.03 13.85
CA TYR A 633 6.88 -2.83 13.41
C TYR A 633 5.44 -2.81 13.92
N VAL A 634 4.67 -3.85 13.64
CA VAL A 634 3.24 -3.92 14.00
C VAL A 634 3.03 -3.88 15.51
N HIS A 635 3.81 -4.67 16.25
CA HIS A 635 3.64 -4.76 17.70
C HIS A 635 4.16 -3.51 18.43
N THR A 636 5.19 -2.83 17.92
CA THR A 636 5.62 -1.55 18.47
C THR A 636 4.57 -0.48 18.22
N CYS A 637 4.00 -0.39 17.00
CA CYS A 637 2.88 0.51 16.71
C CYS A 637 1.71 0.28 17.68
N ARG A 638 1.35 -0.98 17.94
CA ARG A 638 0.27 -1.31 18.86
C ARG A 638 0.55 -0.82 20.28
N LEU A 639 1.78 -1.03 20.80
CA LEU A 639 2.17 -0.53 22.13
C LEU A 639 2.10 1.00 22.21
N GLN A 640 2.40 1.69 21.10
CA GLN A 640 2.27 3.15 21.05
C GLN A 640 0.80 3.58 21.03
N TYR A 641 -0.04 2.95 20.21
CA TYR A 641 -1.41 3.39 19.97
C TYR A 641 -2.36 3.07 21.13
N VAL A 642 -2.30 1.83 21.64
CA VAL A 642 -3.27 1.36 22.63
C VAL A 642 -2.80 1.72 24.03
N GLU A 643 -1.57 1.36 24.38
CA GLU A 643 -1.07 1.45 25.75
C GLU A 643 -0.57 2.87 26.07
N PHE A 644 0.15 3.54 25.14
CA PHE A 644 0.75 4.85 25.41
C PHE A 644 -0.18 6.01 25.08
N PHE A 645 -0.66 6.11 23.83
CA PHE A 645 -1.56 7.21 23.43
C PHE A 645 -2.89 7.16 24.16
N GLY A 646 -3.43 5.99 24.43
CA GLY A 646 -4.65 5.83 25.22
C GLY A 646 -4.63 6.47 26.62
N LYS A 647 -3.46 6.93 27.12
CA LYS A 647 -3.35 7.62 28.40
C LYS A 647 -3.55 9.14 28.32
N PHE A 648 -3.27 9.76 27.17
CA PHE A 648 -3.23 11.22 27.09
C PHE A 648 -3.59 11.83 25.74
N TYR A 649 -3.73 11.02 24.70
CA TYR A 649 -3.83 11.50 23.32
C TYR A 649 -5.08 10.94 22.65
N GLU A 650 -5.94 11.78 22.11
CA GLU A 650 -7.16 11.39 21.41
C GLU A 650 -6.99 11.45 19.88
N GLY A 651 -6.28 12.48 19.40
CA GLY A 651 -6.08 12.68 17.97
C GLY A 651 -7.32 13.22 17.27
N GLY A 652 -7.33 13.10 15.94
CA GLY A 652 -8.49 13.52 15.12
C GLY A 652 -8.31 14.83 14.38
N GLY A 653 -7.16 15.49 14.49
CA GLY A 653 -6.83 16.69 13.73
C GLY A 653 -6.77 16.42 12.21
N LYS A 654 -7.23 17.37 11.41
CA LYS A 654 -7.17 17.30 9.94
C LYS A 654 -5.77 17.65 9.45
N ALA A 655 -5.21 16.87 8.54
CA ALA A 655 -3.90 17.17 7.98
C ALA A 655 -3.94 18.41 7.07
N PHE A 656 -2.97 19.30 7.23
CA PHE A 656 -2.79 20.45 6.34
C PHE A 656 -2.43 19.99 4.92
N ARG A 657 -3.27 20.36 3.95
CA ARG A 657 -3.13 20.04 2.53
C ARG A 657 -2.97 21.31 1.71
N PRO A 658 -1.77 21.85 1.61
CA PRO A 658 -1.58 23.08 0.84
C PRO A 658 -1.91 22.88 -0.63
N PHE A 659 -2.48 23.91 -1.24
CA PHE A 659 -2.68 24.01 -2.68
C PHE A 659 -1.32 24.17 -3.36
N LYS A 660 -0.74 23.05 -3.79
CA LYS A 660 0.60 22.96 -4.39
C LYS A 660 0.55 22.20 -5.71
N GLN A 661 1.62 22.33 -6.49
CA GLN A 661 1.80 21.58 -7.73
C GLN A 661 2.04 20.09 -7.41
N ILE A 662 1.00 19.25 -7.63
CA ILE A 662 1.10 17.79 -7.46
C ILE A 662 1.24 17.15 -8.83
N THR A 663 2.45 16.79 -9.20
CA THR A 663 2.80 16.11 -10.45
C THR A 663 2.89 14.59 -10.23
N LYS A 664 2.71 13.79 -11.27
CA LYS A 664 2.83 12.32 -11.22
C LYS A 664 4.22 11.85 -11.67
N TYR A 665 4.69 12.36 -12.80
CA TYR A 665 5.87 11.83 -13.48
C TYR A 665 7.14 12.66 -13.26
N VAL A 666 7.03 13.98 -13.20
CA VAL A 666 8.19 14.88 -13.14
C VAL A 666 8.04 15.87 -11.98
N GLU A 667 9.16 16.34 -11.45
CA GLU A 667 9.20 17.44 -10.48
C GLU A 667 9.62 18.71 -11.23
N ILE A 668 8.79 19.76 -11.16
CA ILE A 668 9.07 21.02 -11.85
C ILE A 668 9.96 21.86 -10.95
N LYS A 669 11.15 22.21 -11.45
CA LYS A 669 12.06 23.11 -10.74
C LYS A 669 11.78 24.54 -11.24
N GLU A 670 11.41 25.44 -10.33
CA GLU A 670 11.40 26.89 -10.61
C GLU A 670 12.85 27.38 -10.78
N ASP A 671 13.08 28.24 -11.79
CA ASP A 671 14.38 28.87 -12.07
C ASP A 671 14.78 29.87 -10.97
#